data_ac09964a1e9d0065a8fa647f36f3f639
#
_entry.id   ac09964a1e9d0065a8fa647f36f3f639
#
_cell.length_a   1.000
_cell.length_b   1.000
_cell.length_c   1.000
_cell.angle_alpha   90.00
_cell.angle_beta   90.00
_cell.angle_gamma   90.00
#
_symmetry.space_group_name_H-M   'P 1'
#
loop_
_entity.id
_entity.type
_entity.pdbx_description
1 polymer ?
#
loop_
_entity_poly.entity_id
_entity_poly.type
_entity_poly.pdbx_seq_one_letter_code
_entity_poly.pdbx_strand_id
1 'polypeptide(L)'
;MSSLALALLLASSTTSEAAAPREDQILLMGNLSGTQTVQTQSGDVTRAEFSFNDRGRGDHIIATWKLDAAGVPTEYSGHGNDYMKAPVEESFRLTGGKASWKSRTEQGEQAVKGAAFYVPNNAPPEFTGVLARALLKAPGHELRLLPSGDATLTQSGSLTIKTAEGTSIQLTQYQIGGLDLNPTLIWLDPQGRTAVFFSGWFTVVDEPYTGSVDVLMTAQLNALNDWSAALSKRLTHIPTGDVLIHDARLFDPRDLSVTAHMSVRVRHGHIIRVAPDADVPAGTGVESIDARGQFLMPGLWDNHQHFGDNHGALDLANGVTSARDMANDTDSFLERVSRFDAGTELGPHVFKAGIIDGTGPLAGPTKMRVDSAEEALKDVHWYADHGYGQIKIYSSVKPELVPIIADEAHSLGLRVSGHVPAFMTARDFVADGADEIQHLNFIVLNFLFDTVKDTRGTARFTAVAAHAAELGPDNPRVREFIQYLQAHRTVLDPTLNVFEGQFCGDPAAHPPGLEDIIPRLPAQVGRGMLSEALQVPQGQEAAYKSAFPAMLRLLKALHDAGVRIIPGTDSFPGYELHHELELYVRAGIPAPEVLRMATLTSAQVIGVDGERGVLAAGKIADLILVNGDPSLHIEDLHHITLVMKDGHTYDPGKIEQALGITPTSGTNQTSGTTPTRKHAASH
;
A
#
# COMPACT_ATOMS: atom_id res chain seq x y z
N MET A 1 54.74 -53.31 49.66
CA MET A 1 54.36 -53.51 48.23
C MET A 1 53.18 -52.62 47.96
N SER A 2 53.43 -51.48 47.37
CA SER A 2 52.44 -50.43 47.13
C SER A 2 51.85 -50.60 45.75
N SER A 3 50.49 -50.69 45.65
CA SER A 3 49.78 -50.67 44.37
C SER A 3 49.23 -49.27 44.17
N LEU A 4 49.72 -48.54 43.15
CA LEU A 4 49.16 -47.33 42.65
C LEU A 4 47.97 -47.65 41.75
N ALA A 5 46.75 -47.12 42.05
CA ALA A 5 45.60 -47.12 41.18
C ALA A 5 45.59 -45.82 40.38
N LEU A 6 45.73 -45.92 39.06
CA LEU A 6 45.61 -44.85 38.10
C LEU A 6 44.14 -44.63 37.73
N ALA A 7 43.54 -43.50 38.17
CA ALA A 7 42.19 -43.12 37.78
C ALA A 7 42.25 -42.38 36.43
N LEU A 8 41.72 -43.00 35.38
CA LEU A 8 41.43 -42.34 34.09
C LEU A 8 40.18 -41.48 34.24
N LEU A 9 40.33 -40.15 34.15
CA LEU A 9 39.26 -39.23 33.94
C LEU A 9 38.88 -39.25 32.44
N LEU A 10 37.78 -39.89 32.13
CA LEU A 10 37.10 -39.75 30.84
C LEU A 10 36.39 -38.36 30.82
N ALA A 11 36.95 -37.42 30.11
CA ALA A 11 36.26 -36.18 29.76
C ALA A 11 35.21 -36.52 28.67
N SER A 12 33.94 -36.66 29.04
CA SER A 12 32.86 -36.72 28.11
C SER A 12 32.66 -35.35 27.48
N SER A 13 33.15 -35.19 26.26
CA SER A 13 32.76 -34.08 25.40
C SER A 13 31.29 -34.27 25.00
N THR A 14 30.37 -33.61 25.67
CA THR A 14 29.01 -33.44 25.19
C THR A 14 29.07 -32.58 23.93
N THR A 15 29.08 -33.24 22.78
CA THR A 15 28.70 -32.57 21.52
C THR A 15 27.24 -32.21 21.72
N SER A 16 26.95 -30.90 21.83
CA SER A 16 25.61 -30.37 21.76
C SER A 16 25.01 -30.81 20.39
N GLU A 17 24.11 -31.76 20.44
CA GLU A 17 23.32 -32.14 19.26
C GLU A 17 22.56 -30.92 18.81
N ALA A 18 22.74 -30.51 17.56
CA ALA A 18 22.03 -29.37 17.01
C ALA A 18 20.53 -29.65 17.12
N ALA A 19 19.78 -28.74 17.72
CA ALA A 19 18.31 -28.87 17.80
C ALA A 19 17.73 -29.07 16.39
N ALA A 20 16.69 -29.88 16.28
CA ALA A 20 15.97 -30.05 15.01
C ALA A 20 15.52 -28.68 14.46
N PRO A 21 15.60 -28.46 13.15
CA PRO A 21 15.13 -27.21 12.56
C PRO A 21 13.64 -27.02 12.85
N ARG A 22 13.22 -25.79 13.13
CA ARG A 22 11.83 -25.38 13.17
C ARG A 22 11.38 -25.11 11.75
N GLU A 23 10.18 -25.55 11.39
CA GLU A 23 9.55 -25.27 10.11
C GLU A 23 8.29 -24.45 10.32
N ASP A 24 8.22 -23.31 9.61
CA ASP A 24 7.06 -22.44 9.58
C ASP A 24 6.41 -22.52 8.19
N GLN A 25 5.09 -22.52 8.15
CA GLN A 25 4.32 -22.41 6.90
C GLN A 25 4.13 -20.94 6.53
N ILE A 26 4.15 -20.65 5.23
CA ILE A 26 3.86 -19.34 4.68
C ILE A 26 2.56 -19.42 3.91
N LEU A 27 1.61 -18.59 4.32
CA LEU A 27 0.29 -18.50 3.70
C LEU A 27 0.13 -17.13 3.03
N LEU A 28 -0.33 -17.11 1.78
CA LEU A 28 -0.80 -15.90 1.09
C LEU A 28 -2.32 -15.97 1.00
N MET A 29 -3.02 -15.06 1.65
CA MET A 29 -4.49 -15.07 1.74
C MET A 29 -5.04 -16.44 2.13
N GLY A 30 -4.39 -17.09 3.13
CA GLY A 30 -4.77 -18.43 3.62
C GLY A 30 -4.31 -19.59 2.73
N ASN A 31 -3.69 -19.35 1.57
CA ASN A 31 -3.18 -20.42 0.70
C ASN A 31 -1.71 -20.71 0.99
N LEU A 32 -1.36 -21.99 1.21
CA LEU A 32 0.03 -22.39 1.40
C LEU A 32 0.85 -22.02 0.15
N SER A 33 1.86 -21.20 0.35
CA SER A 33 2.65 -20.58 -0.73
C SER A 33 4.16 -20.74 -0.54
N GLY A 34 4.61 -21.21 0.63
CA GLY A 34 6.04 -21.37 0.91
C GLY A 34 6.32 -21.87 2.31
N THR A 35 7.61 -21.80 2.69
CA THR A 35 8.10 -22.24 4.00
C THR A 35 9.21 -21.33 4.52
N GLN A 36 9.39 -21.32 5.84
CA GLN A 36 10.58 -20.81 6.51
C GLN A 36 11.15 -21.92 7.39
N THR A 37 12.47 -22.15 7.33
CA THR A 37 13.16 -23.03 8.27
C THR A 37 14.12 -22.22 9.13
N VAL A 38 14.18 -22.52 10.44
CA VAL A 38 15.07 -21.82 11.39
C VAL A 38 15.84 -22.86 12.19
N GLN A 39 17.18 -22.76 12.22
CA GLN A 39 18.05 -23.68 12.91
C GLN A 39 19.22 -22.96 13.56
N THR A 40 19.51 -23.28 14.83
CA THR A 40 20.76 -22.87 15.49
C THR A 40 21.86 -23.88 15.15
N GLN A 41 22.95 -23.38 14.60
CA GLN A 41 24.14 -24.16 14.23
C GLN A 41 25.21 -24.06 15.32
N SER A 42 26.32 -24.77 15.12
CA SER A 42 27.47 -24.69 16.00
C SER A 42 28.05 -23.27 16.08
N GLY A 43 28.51 -22.81 17.28
CA GLY A 43 29.08 -21.48 17.49
C GLY A 43 28.02 -20.37 17.58
N ASP A 44 26.82 -20.69 18.08
CA ASP A 44 25.70 -19.77 18.32
C ASP A 44 25.25 -18.98 17.07
N VAL A 45 25.47 -19.57 15.90
CA VAL A 45 24.98 -19.03 14.62
C VAL A 45 23.56 -19.54 14.39
N THR A 46 22.62 -18.65 14.19
CA THR A 46 21.28 -19.05 13.70
C THR A 46 21.25 -18.88 12.18
N ARG A 47 20.70 -19.87 11.48
CA ARG A 47 20.42 -19.85 10.05
C ARG A 47 18.92 -19.94 9.85
N ALA A 48 18.39 -19.09 8.98
CA ALA A 48 17.05 -19.23 8.46
C ALA A 48 17.07 -19.27 6.93
N GLU A 49 16.16 -20.05 6.37
CA GLU A 49 15.87 -20.07 4.95
C GLU A 49 14.38 -19.84 4.77
N PHE A 50 14.03 -18.81 4.02
CA PHE A 50 12.70 -18.31 3.78
C PHE A 50 12.44 -18.29 2.29
N SER A 51 11.35 -18.91 1.84
CA SER A 51 10.99 -18.92 0.42
C SER A 51 9.50 -19.03 0.23
N PHE A 52 8.94 -18.24 -0.68
CA PHE A 52 7.55 -18.37 -1.10
C PHE A 52 7.38 -18.06 -2.59
N ASN A 53 6.25 -18.47 -3.15
CA ASN A 53 5.87 -18.18 -4.51
C ASN A 53 4.56 -17.39 -4.56
N ASP A 54 4.63 -16.21 -5.16
CA ASP A 54 3.47 -15.41 -5.53
C ASP A 54 3.50 -15.16 -7.05
N ARG A 55 2.81 -15.98 -7.81
CA ARG A 55 2.70 -15.80 -9.27
C ARG A 55 4.06 -15.79 -9.98
N GLY A 56 4.98 -16.67 -9.58
CA GLY A 56 6.35 -16.73 -10.08
C GLY A 56 7.30 -15.67 -9.49
N ARG A 57 6.81 -14.76 -8.66
CA ARG A 57 7.59 -13.82 -7.83
C ARG A 57 7.73 -14.37 -6.41
N GLY A 58 8.30 -13.58 -5.52
CA GLY A 58 8.44 -13.94 -4.10
C GLY A 58 9.90 -14.10 -3.71
N ASP A 59 10.17 -13.83 -2.45
CA ASP A 59 11.52 -13.90 -1.90
C ASP A 59 12.04 -15.33 -1.83
N HIS A 60 13.37 -15.46 -1.93
CA HIS A 60 14.12 -16.60 -1.45
C HIS A 60 15.34 -16.06 -0.73
N ILE A 61 15.31 -16.03 0.59
CA ILE A 61 16.35 -15.46 1.44
C ILE A 61 16.95 -16.53 2.32
N ILE A 62 18.26 -16.68 2.27
CA ILE A 62 19.05 -17.46 3.21
C ILE A 62 19.83 -16.49 4.06
N ALA A 63 19.54 -16.46 5.37
CA ALA A 63 20.22 -15.56 6.29
C ALA A 63 20.88 -16.31 7.44
N THR A 64 22.00 -15.75 7.93
CA THR A 64 22.68 -16.19 9.15
C THR A 64 22.96 -15.01 10.04
N TRP A 65 22.86 -15.20 11.36
CA TRP A 65 23.19 -14.16 12.33
C TRP A 65 23.76 -14.69 13.62
N LYS A 66 24.48 -13.81 14.32
CA LYS A 66 24.89 -14.00 15.70
C LYS A 66 24.35 -12.90 16.58
N LEU A 67 24.00 -13.25 17.80
CA LEU A 67 23.49 -12.31 18.79
C LEU A 67 24.47 -12.20 19.96
N ASP A 68 24.46 -11.04 20.62
CA ASP A 68 25.13 -10.89 21.92
C ASP A 68 24.22 -11.35 23.09
N ALA A 69 24.68 -11.16 24.33
CA ALA A 69 23.90 -11.52 25.52
C ALA A 69 22.59 -10.71 25.66
N ALA A 70 22.53 -9.49 25.13
CA ALA A 70 21.32 -8.67 25.09
C ALA A 70 20.33 -9.14 24.02
N GLY A 71 20.76 -10.01 23.11
CA GLY A 71 19.95 -10.50 22.00
C GLY A 71 19.99 -9.61 20.76
N VAL A 72 20.90 -8.63 20.70
CA VAL A 72 21.09 -7.79 19.53
C VAL A 72 22.09 -8.40 18.54
N PRO A 73 21.90 -8.20 17.22
CA PRO A 73 22.81 -8.75 16.22
C PRO A 73 24.22 -8.17 16.32
N THR A 74 25.23 -9.06 16.31
CA THR A 74 26.65 -8.71 16.14
C THR A 74 27.16 -9.01 14.74
N GLU A 75 26.54 -9.98 14.07
CA GLU A 75 26.78 -10.33 12.68
C GLU A 75 25.44 -10.67 12.02
N TYR A 76 25.26 -10.26 10.76
CA TYR A 76 24.19 -10.69 9.88
C TYR A 76 24.74 -10.87 8.47
N SER A 77 24.28 -11.89 7.77
CA SER A 77 24.54 -12.11 6.35
C SER A 77 23.29 -12.68 5.72
N GLY A 78 22.79 -12.06 4.67
CA GLY A 78 21.65 -12.50 3.88
C GLY A 78 22.01 -12.57 2.40
N HIS A 79 21.55 -13.59 1.71
CA HIS A 79 21.70 -13.75 0.27
C HIS A 79 20.52 -14.48 -0.35
N GLY A 80 20.32 -14.30 -1.65
CA GLY A 80 19.23 -14.91 -2.38
C GLY A 80 18.63 -13.99 -3.42
N ASN A 81 17.31 -13.88 -3.45
CA ASN A 81 16.59 -12.92 -4.30
C ASN A 81 15.42 -12.29 -3.55
N ASP A 82 15.11 -11.05 -3.93
CA ASP A 82 13.93 -10.33 -3.48
C ASP A 82 12.64 -10.77 -4.21
N TYR A 83 11.53 -10.10 -3.90
CA TYR A 83 10.21 -10.40 -4.47
C TYR A 83 10.18 -10.33 -6.00
N MET A 84 10.90 -9.41 -6.64
CA MET A 84 10.99 -9.28 -8.11
C MET A 84 12.13 -10.11 -8.72
N LYS A 85 12.71 -11.04 -7.93
CA LYS A 85 13.81 -11.93 -8.33
C LYS A 85 15.14 -11.22 -8.59
N ALA A 86 15.31 -10.00 -8.09
CA ALA A 86 16.60 -9.34 -8.12
C ALA A 86 17.54 -9.91 -7.01
N PRO A 87 18.87 -9.98 -7.25
CA PRO A 87 19.79 -10.56 -6.29
C PRO A 87 19.83 -9.80 -4.95
N VAL A 88 19.79 -10.52 -3.85
CA VAL A 88 20.02 -10.01 -2.50
C VAL A 88 21.40 -10.41 -2.02
N GLU A 89 22.19 -9.43 -1.59
CA GLU A 89 23.46 -9.60 -0.90
C GLU A 89 23.54 -8.56 0.21
N GLU A 90 23.37 -8.97 1.45
CA GLU A 90 23.35 -8.07 2.60
C GLU A 90 24.26 -8.57 3.71
N SER A 91 24.98 -7.65 4.36
CA SER A 91 25.87 -7.97 5.48
C SER A 91 25.87 -6.88 6.53
N PHE A 92 25.99 -7.29 7.79
CA PHE A 92 26.16 -6.40 8.94
C PHE A 92 27.19 -6.97 9.90
N ARG A 93 28.00 -6.09 10.51
CA ARG A 93 28.94 -6.44 11.57
C ARG A 93 29.05 -5.34 12.63
N LEU A 94 29.00 -5.73 13.88
CA LEU A 94 29.27 -4.87 15.04
C LEU A 94 30.53 -5.36 15.75
N THR A 95 31.60 -4.57 15.70
CA THR A 95 32.91 -4.93 16.32
C THR A 95 33.52 -3.71 17.00
N GLY A 96 33.90 -3.84 18.27
CA GLY A 96 34.56 -2.77 18.98
C GLY A 96 33.72 -1.47 19.12
N GLY A 97 32.42 -1.56 19.15
CA GLY A 97 31.51 -0.40 19.20
C GLY A 97 31.35 0.33 17.86
N LYS A 98 31.77 -0.29 16.75
CA LYS A 98 31.59 0.22 15.41
C LYS A 98 30.68 -0.76 14.61
N ALA A 99 29.54 -0.28 14.14
CA ALA A 99 28.66 -0.99 13.22
C ALA A 99 29.04 -0.67 11.77
N SER A 100 28.99 -1.67 10.91
CA SER A 100 29.11 -1.50 9.46
C SER A 100 28.08 -2.39 8.76
N TRP A 101 27.48 -1.89 7.68
CA TRP A 101 26.50 -2.62 6.88
C TRP A 101 26.67 -2.33 5.40
N LYS A 102 26.21 -3.27 4.60
CA LYS A 102 26.18 -3.15 3.14
C LYS A 102 25.09 -4.03 2.60
N SER A 103 24.26 -3.45 1.74
CA SER A 103 23.27 -4.14 0.90
C SER A 103 23.36 -3.65 -0.55
N ARG A 104 22.41 -4.02 -1.39
CA ARG A 104 22.30 -3.49 -2.75
C ARG A 104 21.88 -2.02 -2.76
N THR A 105 21.05 -1.62 -1.79
CA THR A 105 20.43 -0.29 -1.75
C THR A 105 21.16 0.70 -0.85
N GLU A 106 21.91 0.23 0.14
CA GLU A 106 22.58 1.10 1.11
C GLU A 106 23.89 0.51 1.65
N GLN A 107 24.78 1.39 2.09
CA GLN A 107 25.97 1.01 2.84
C GLN A 107 26.34 2.10 3.85
N GLY A 108 26.94 1.72 4.96
CA GLY A 108 27.35 2.71 5.96
C GLY A 108 28.18 2.15 7.10
N GLU A 109 28.67 3.08 7.91
CA GLU A 109 29.39 2.82 9.14
C GLU A 109 28.95 3.80 10.23
N GLN A 110 28.84 3.32 11.47
CA GLN A 110 28.40 4.14 12.58
C GLN A 110 29.02 3.69 13.91
N ALA A 111 29.40 4.66 14.75
CA ALA A 111 29.78 4.38 16.13
C ALA A 111 28.52 4.07 16.97
N VAL A 112 28.53 2.96 17.68
CA VAL A 112 27.43 2.49 18.52
C VAL A 112 27.82 2.56 19.98
N LYS A 113 27.00 3.24 20.78
CA LYS A 113 27.13 3.28 22.25
C LYS A 113 25.91 2.55 22.84
N GLY A 114 26.18 1.50 23.61
CA GLY A 114 25.11 0.65 24.18
C GLY A 114 24.52 -0.36 23.19
N ALA A 115 23.39 -0.96 23.55
CA ALA A 115 22.70 -1.92 22.69
C ALA A 115 22.00 -1.19 21.53
N ALA A 116 22.13 -1.74 20.32
CA ALA A 116 21.42 -1.26 19.14
C ALA A 116 21.14 -2.44 18.21
N PHE A 117 19.98 -2.47 17.59
CA PHE A 117 19.53 -3.57 16.77
C PHE A 117 19.60 -3.21 15.29
N TYR A 118 20.32 -4.00 14.50
CA TYR A 118 20.34 -3.84 13.05
C TYR A 118 19.08 -4.43 12.43
N VAL A 119 18.37 -3.63 11.62
CA VAL A 119 17.21 -4.08 10.85
C VAL A 119 17.66 -4.26 9.40
N PRO A 120 17.78 -5.50 8.90
CA PRO A 120 18.11 -5.74 7.49
C PRO A 120 16.98 -5.27 6.56
N ASN A 121 17.33 -4.90 5.32
CA ASN A 121 16.34 -4.59 4.29
C ASN A 121 15.64 -5.86 3.78
N ASN A 122 16.39 -6.96 3.69
CA ASN A 122 15.85 -8.25 3.27
C ASN A 122 16.17 -9.30 4.34
N ALA A 123 15.20 -9.58 5.21
CA ALA A 123 15.35 -10.55 6.27
C ALA A 123 14.22 -11.60 6.24
N PRO A 124 14.51 -12.85 6.63
CA PRO A 124 13.44 -13.80 6.95
C PRO A 124 12.53 -13.23 8.06
N PRO A 125 11.21 -13.48 8.02
CA PRO A 125 10.25 -12.99 9.02
C PRO A 125 10.60 -13.32 10.47
N GLU A 126 11.30 -14.42 10.73
CA GLU A 126 11.83 -14.75 12.07
C GLU A 126 12.68 -13.63 12.67
N PHE A 127 13.29 -12.77 11.84
CA PHE A 127 14.14 -11.68 12.36
C PHE A 127 13.34 -10.62 13.12
N THR A 128 12.05 -10.45 12.80
CA THR A 128 11.11 -9.65 13.61
C THR A 128 10.92 -10.25 15.00
N GLY A 129 10.86 -11.59 15.10
CA GLY A 129 10.86 -12.29 16.39
C GLY A 129 12.15 -12.12 17.17
N VAL A 130 13.30 -12.05 16.48
CA VAL A 130 14.61 -11.73 17.14
C VAL A 130 14.54 -10.34 17.75
N LEU A 131 14.03 -9.34 17.04
CA LEU A 131 13.85 -7.98 17.55
C LEU A 131 12.91 -7.97 18.77
N ALA A 132 11.77 -8.63 18.70
CA ALA A 132 10.83 -8.71 19.81
C ALA A 132 11.49 -9.28 21.07
N ARG A 133 12.27 -10.35 20.95
CA ARG A 133 13.03 -10.95 22.06
C ARG A 133 14.13 -10.03 22.60
N ALA A 134 14.80 -9.26 21.76
CA ALA A 134 15.77 -8.27 22.17
C ALA A 134 15.12 -7.12 22.95
N LEU A 135 13.97 -6.63 22.46
CA LEU A 135 13.18 -5.60 23.13
C LEU A 135 12.64 -6.07 24.49
N LEU A 136 12.22 -7.33 24.63
CA LEU A 136 11.82 -7.89 25.94
C LEU A 136 12.93 -7.88 26.97
N LYS A 137 14.20 -7.98 26.55
CA LYS A 137 15.38 -7.91 27.42
C LYS A 137 15.85 -6.47 27.68
N ALA A 138 15.50 -5.54 26.80
CA ALA A 138 15.99 -4.16 26.87
C ALA A 138 15.32 -3.38 28.01
N PRO A 139 16.05 -2.46 28.69
CA PRO A 139 15.47 -1.57 29.67
C PRO A 139 14.35 -0.72 29.06
N GLY A 140 13.18 -0.71 29.70
CA GLY A 140 12.03 0.02 29.20
C GLY A 140 11.41 -0.55 27.91
N HIS A 141 11.88 -1.70 27.44
CA HIS A 141 11.47 -2.32 26.17
C HIS A 141 11.68 -1.38 24.96
N GLU A 142 12.80 -0.65 24.98
CA GLU A 142 13.19 0.27 23.90
C GLU A 142 14.60 -0.06 23.42
N LEU A 143 14.82 0.00 22.11
CA LEU A 143 16.11 -0.18 21.47
C LEU A 143 16.29 0.80 20.32
N ARG A 144 17.49 1.37 20.25
CA ARG A 144 17.91 2.06 19.05
C ARG A 144 18.03 1.09 17.90
N LEU A 145 17.55 1.50 16.73
CA LEU A 145 17.70 0.76 15.48
C LEU A 145 18.91 1.25 14.68
N LEU A 146 19.50 0.37 13.91
CA LEU A 146 20.54 0.64 12.93
C LEU A 146 20.01 0.33 11.53
N PRO A 147 20.30 1.19 10.56
CA PRO A 147 21.13 2.41 10.63
C PRO A 147 20.47 3.59 11.36
N SER A 148 19.16 3.62 11.52
CA SER A 148 18.44 4.77 12.13
C SER A 148 17.09 4.37 12.73
N GLY A 149 16.54 5.25 13.58
CA GLY A 149 15.27 5.04 14.25
C GLY A 149 15.39 4.36 15.60
N ASP A 150 14.25 4.14 16.23
CA ASP A 150 14.10 3.48 17.51
C ASP A 150 12.90 2.52 17.44
N ALA A 151 12.97 1.43 18.20
CA ALA A 151 11.84 0.51 18.33
C ALA A 151 11.41 0.41 19.80
N THR A 152 10.11 0.26 19.99
CA THR A 152 9.48 0.02 21.30
C THR A 152 8.66 -1.25 21.26
N LEU A 153 8.46 -1.90 22.42
CA LEU A 153 7.61 -3.08 22.54
C LEU A 153 6.60 -2.90 23.67
N THR A 154 5.34 -3.16 23.36
CA THR A 154 4.26 -3.23 24.35
C THR A 154 3.49 -4.53 24.22
N GLN A 155 3.08 -5.11 25.35
CA GLN A 155 2.16 -6.25 25.30
C GLN A 155 0.75 -5.73 25.00
N SER A 156 0.10 -6.29 23.97
CA SER A 156 -1.25 -5.89 23.55
C SER A 156 -2.34 -6.90 23.92
N GLY A 157 -1.97 -8.17 24.15
CA GLY A 157 -2.95 -9.19 24.47
C GLY A 157 -2.33 -10.55 24.78
N SER A 158 -3.20 -11.50 25.09
CA SER A 158 -2.83 -12.90 25.16
C SER A 158 -4.04 -13.78 24.83
N LEU A 159 -3.79 -14.95 24.25
CA LEU A 159 -4.83 -15.89 23.86
C LEU A 159 -4.41 -17.31 24.18
N THR A 160 -5.29 -18.10 24.80
CA THR A 160 -5.09 -19.53 25.00
C THR A 160 -5.66 -20.27 23.78
N ILE A 161 -4.80 -20.99 23.11
CA ILE A 161 -5.15 -21.79 21.93
C ILE A 161 -4.85 -23.28 22.16
N LYS A 162 -5.28 -24.12 21.23
CA LYS A 162 -4.86 -25.51 21.16
C LYS A 162 -3.87 -25.72 20.05
N THR A 163 -2.75 -26.39 20.35
CA THR A 163 -1.81 -26.82 19.31
C THR A 163 -2.42 -27.96 18.47
N ALA A 164 -1.78 -28.27 17.34
CA ALA A 164 -2.17 -29.39 16.48
C ALA A 164 -2.26 -30.74 17.27
N GLU A 165 -1.46 -30.88 18.32
CA GLU A 165 -1.47 -32.06 19.22
C GLU A 165 -2.56 -31.99 20.31
N GLY A 166 -3.37 -30.90 20.35
CA GLY A 166 -4.44 -30.71 21.31
C GLY A 166 -4.02 -30.15 22.67
N THR A 167 -2.73 -29.76 22.85
CA THR A 167 -2.23 -29.16 24.07
C THR A 167 -2.68 -27.70 24.15
N SER A 168 -3.19 -27.25 25.31
CA SER A 168 -3.52 -25.85 25.54
C SER A 168 -2.26 -25.05 25.84
N ILE A 169 -2.02 -23.98 25.11
CA ILE A 169 -0.88 -23.07 25.28
C ILE A 169 -1.37 -21.62 25.26
N GLN A 170 -0.77 -20.76 26.06
CA GLN A 170 -1.04 -19.32 26.03
C GLN A 170 -0.01 -18.63 25.14
N LEU A 171 -0.47 -17.99 24.07
CA LEU A 171 0.34 -17.11 23.26
C LEU A 171 0.17 -15.67 23.73
N THR A 172 1.24 -14.87 23.63
CA THR A 172 1.23 -13.46 24.00
C THR A 172 1.43 -12.61 22.74
N GLN A 173 0.55 -11.62 22.55
CA GLN A 173 0.66 -10.66 21.48
C GLN A 173 1.46 -9.44 21.94
N TYR A 174 2.39 -9.02 21.11
CA TYR A 174 3.18 -7.81 21.29
C TYR A 174 3.03 -6.88 20.09
N GLN A 175 3.11 -5.58 20.36
CA GLN A 175 3.18 -4.50 19.38
C GLN A 175 4.59 -3.94 19.37
N ILE A 176 5.21 -3.89 18.20
CA ILE A 176 6.50 -3.26 17.96
C ILE A 176 6.23 -1.94 17.23
N GLY A 177 6.57 -0.82 17.88
CA GLY A 177 6.55 0.50 17.26
C GLY A 177 7.88 0.81 16.57
N GLY A 178 7.86 1.68 15.56
CA GLY A 178 9.05 2.20 14.88
C GLY A 178 9.50 1.41 13.64
N LEU A 179 8.79 0.35 13.27
CA LEU A 179 9.06 -0.42 12.04
C LEU A 179 8.18 0.02 10.87
N ASP A 180 6.95 0.42 11.16
CA ASP A 180 5.94 0.78 10.17
C ASP A 180 5.11 1.98 10.67
N LEU A 181 4.19 2.48 9.85
CA LEU A 181 3.24 3.56 10.19
C LEU A 181 2.20 3.11 11.24
N ASN A 182 1.93 1.84 11.32
CA ASN A 182 1.15 1.19 12.37
C ASN A 182 2.03 0.28 13.23
N PRO A 183 1.58 -0.10 14.43
CA PRO A 183 2.32 -1.08 15.22
C PRO A 183 2.43 -2.42 14.49
N THR A 184 3.64 -2.96 14.37
CA THR A 184 3.86 -4.32 13.88
C THR A 184 3.53 -5.31 14.98
N LEU A 185 2.56 -6.22 14.75
CA LEU A 185 2.14 -7.19 15.73
C LEU A 185 2.81 -8.54 15.52
N ILE A 186 3.17 -9.20 16.64
CA ILE A 186 3.79 -10.51 16.65
C ILE A 186 3.26 -11.35 17.82
N TRP A 187 3.05 -12.64 17.59
CA TRP A 187 2.64 -13.59 18.60
C TRP A 187 3.83 -14.45 19.02
N LEU A 188 4.12 -14.46 20.32
CA LEU A 188 5.17 -15.29 20.91
C LEU A 188 4.59 -16.36 21.81
N ASP A 189 5.22 -17.55 21.83
CA ASP A 189 4.90 -18.63 22.75
C ASP A 189 5.57 -18.38 24.14
N PRO A 190 5.26 -19.20 25.16
CA PRO A 190 5.84 -19.04 26.50
C PRO A 190 7.38 -19.16 26.55
N GLN A 191 8.00 -19.77 25.54
CA GLN A 191 9.46 -19.85 25.39
C GLN A 191 10.04 -18.65 24.64
N GLY A 192 9.20 -17.71 24.19
CA GLY A 192 9.57 -16.53 23.42
C GLY A 192 9.86 -16.84 21.95
N ARG A 193 9.45 -18.00 21.42
CA ARG A 193 9.57 -18.29 19.98
C ARG A 193 8.43 -17.62 19.24
N THR A 194 8.69 -17.24 18.00
CA THR A 194 7.65 -16.73 17.10
C THR A 194 6.65 -17.82 16.79
N ALA A 195 5.40 -17.62 17.21
CA ALA A 195 4.31 -18.55 16.94
C ALA A 195 3.61 -18.19 15.62
N VAL A 196 3.25 -16.91 15.45
CA VAL A 196 2.62 -16.41 14.24
C VAL A 196 3.06 -14.95 14.01
N PHE A 197 3.24 -14.61 12.75
CA PHE A 197 3.47 -13.26 12.26
C PHE A 197 2.55 -12.99 11.07
N PHE A 198 1.74 -11.95 11.15
CA PHE A 198 0.86 -11.49 10.08
C PHE A 198 1.34 -10.13 9.56
N SER A 199 1.39 -9.97 8.24
CA SER A 199 1.69 -8.69 7.59
C SER A 199 0.92 -8.59 6.27
N GLY A 200 -0.12 -7.79 6.21
CA GLY A 200 -0.96 -7.67 5.02
C GLY A 200 -1.53 -9.03 4.57
N TRP A 201 -1.20 -9.45 3.36
CA TRP A 201 -1.66 -10.72 2.77
C TRP A 201 -0.85 -11.94 3.20
N PHE A 202 0.15 -11.74 4.01
CA PHE A 202 1.19 -12.70 4.30
C PHE A 202 1.11 -13.17 5.75
N THR A 203 1.14 -14.49 5.96
CA THR A 203 1.18 -15.11 7.28
C THR A 203 2.33 -16.10 7.36
N VAL A 204 3.12 -16.00 8.42
CA VAL A 204 4.09 -17.02 8.81
C VAL A 204 3.60 -17.67 10.09
N VAL A 205 3.47 -18.97 10.09
CA VAL A 205 2.96 -19.72 11.25
C VAL A 205 3.83 -20.94 11.53
N ASP A 206 4.30 -21.07 12.77
CA ASP A 206 5.00 -22.26 13.26
C ASP A 206 4.02 -23.45 13.27
N GLU A 207 4.45 -24.60 12.77
CA GLU A 207 3.62 -25.79 12.49
C GLU A 207 2.62 -26.15 13.60
N PRO A 208 2.96 -26.12 14.90
CA PRO A 208 2.02 -26.47 15.98
C PRO A 208 0.79 -25.55 16.05
N TYR A 209 0.84 -24.35 15.47
CA TYR A 209 -0.19 -23.31 15.60
C TYR A 209 -1.05 -23.12 14.34
N THR A 210 -0.82 -23.91 13.30
CA THR A 210 -1.51 -23.78 12.00
C THR A 210 -3.04 -23.87 12.11
N GLY A 211 -3.55 -24.72 13.01
CA GLY A 211 -5.00 -24.84 13.29
C GLY A 211 -5.62 -23.66 14.05
N SER A 212 -4.83 -22.66 14.46
CA SER A 212 -5.28 -21.50 15.23
C SER A 212 -5.08 -20.17 14.50
N VAL A 213 -4.70 -20.20 13.22
CA VAL A 213 -4.42 -18.98 12.42
C VAL A 213 -5.63 -18.03 12.43
N ASP A 214 -6.84 -18.52 12.15
CA ASP A 214 -8.03 -17.66 12.05
C ASP A 214 -8.37 -16.94 13.35
N VAL A 215 -8.29 -17.65 14.49
CA VAL A 215 -8.58 -17.03 15.78
C VAL A 215 -7.51 -16.03 16.20
N LEU A 216 -6.25 -16.28 15.86
CA LEU A 216 -5.14 -15.35 16.09
C LEU A 216 -5.22 -14.13 15.18
N MET A 217 -5.58 -14.33 13.92
CA MET A 217 -5.84 -13.25 12.96
C MET A 217 -6.99 -12.35 13.46
N THR A 218 -8.11 -12.95 13.88
CA THR A 218 -9.24 -12.19 14.43
C THR A 218 -8.83 -11.36 15.64
N ALA A 219 -8.04 -11.92 16.56
CA ALA A 219 -7.56 -11.17 17.73
C ALA A 219 -6.61 -10.04 17.35
N GLN A 220 -5.77 -10.23 16.32
CA GLN A 220 -4.90 -9.18 15.79
C GLN A 220 -5.70 -8.06 15.14
N LEU A 221 -6.66 -8.39 14.28
CA LEU A 221 -7.53 -7.40 13.63
C LEU A 221 -8.30 -6.57 14.65
N ASN A 222 -8.79 -7.18 15.72
CA ASN A 222 -9.46 -6.45 16.80
C ASN A 222 -8.53 -5.43 17.47
N ALA A 223 -7.28 -5.78 17.74
CA ALA A 223 -6.30 -4.85 18.34
C ALA A 223 -5.97 -3.67 17.40
N LEU A 224 -5.86 -3.92 16.09
CA LEU A 224 -5.68 -2.88 15.08
C LEU A 224 -6.93 -1.99 14.94
N ASN A 225 -8.12 -2.59 14.98
CA ASN A 225 -9.39 -1.87 14.92
C ASN A 225 -9.57 -0.91 16.11
N ASP A 226 -9.21 -1.37 17.32
CA ASP A 226 -9.25 -0.51 18.53
C ASP A 226 -8.29 0.67 18.40
N TRP A 227 -7.09 0.44 17.89
CA TRP A 227 -6.11 1.50 17.61
C TRP A 227 -6.65 2.50 16.57
N SER A 228 -7.19 2.01 15.45
CA SER A 228 -7.77 2.83 14.38
C SER A 228 -8.95 3.66 14.87
N ALA A 229 -9.82 3.08 15.71
CA ALA A 229 -10.97 3.78 16.28
C ALA A 229 -10.54 4.92 17.22
N ALA A 230 -9.51 4.70 18.03
CA ALA A 230 -8.93 5.75 18.86
C ALA A 230 -8.30 6.88 18.03
N LEU A 231 -7.65 6.53 16.92
CA LEU A 231 -7.08 7.48 15.97
C LEU A 231 -8.18 8.33 15.31
N SER A 232 -9.20 7.68 14.75
CA SER A 232 -10.33 8.35 14.08
C SER A 232 -11.04 9.32 15.03
N LYS A 233 -11.39 8.88 16.24
CA LYS A 233 -12.03 9.73 17.25
C LYS A 233 -11.21 10.99 17.58
N ARG A 234 -9.88 10.90 17.56
CA ARG A 234 -8.98 12.02 17.88
C ARG A 234 -8.85 13.02 16.75
N LEU A 235 -8.90 12.55 15.49
CA LEU A 235 -8.53 13.33 14.32
C LEU A 235 -9.71 13.84 13.50
N THR A 236 -10.90 13.26 13.66
CA THR A 236 -12.11 13.71 12.98
C THR A 236 -12.73 14.89 13.72
N HIS A 237 -12.90 16.02 13.04
CA HIS A 237 -13.73 17.13 13.54
C HIS A 237 -15.13 17.06 12.93
N ILE A 238 -16.14 16.91 13.78
CA ILE A 238 -17.55 16.85 13.41
C ILE A 238 -18.18 18.21 13.73
N PRO A 239 -18.53 19.02 12.71
CA PRO A 239 -19.18 20.31 12.93
C PRO A 239 -20.53 20.16 13.64
N THR A 240 -20.83 21.05 14.58
CA THR A 240 -22.11 21.06 15.30
C THR A 240 -23.22 21.82 14.60
N GLY A 241 -22.92 22.50 13.51
CA GLY A 241 -23.84 23.32 12.73
C GLY A 241 -23.44 23.33 11.24
N ASP A 242 -23.95 24.35 10.52
CA ASP A 242 -23.50 24.59 9.16
C ASP A 242 -22.02 24.96 9.13
N VAL A 243 -21.31 24.55 8.10
CA VAL A 243 -19.95 25.02 7.78
C VAL A 243 -20.01 25.96 6.59
N LEU A 244 -19.31 27.07 6.67
CA LEU A 244 -19.13 28.02 5.57
C LEU A 244 -17.65 28.15 5.25
N ILE A 245 -17.23 27.65 4.10
CA ILE A 245 -15.92 27.94 3.51
C ILE A 245 -16.10 29.17 2.63
N HIS A 246 -15.29 30.21 2.82
CA HIS A 246 -15.39 31.47 2.06
C HIS A 246 -14.01 31.97 1.62
N ASP A 247 -14.02 32.97 0.74
CA ASP A 247 -12.82 33.55 0.11
C ASP A 247 -11.94 32.48 -0.57
N ALA A 248 -12.60 31.53 -1.28
CA ALA A 248 -11.90 30.47 -2.00
C ALA A 248 -11.78 30.77 -3.51
N ARG A 249 -10.75 30.24 -4.15
CA ARG A 249 -10.68 30.07 -5.62
C ARG A 249 -11.24 28.70 -5.96
N LEU A 250 -12.46 28.64 -6.43
CA LEU A 250 -13.20 27.42 -6.68
C LEU A 250 -12.94 26.88 -8.07
N PHE A 251 -12.48 25.65 -8.17
CA PHE A 251 -12.33 24.89 -9.41
C PHE A 251 -13.62 24.14 -9.76
N ASP A 252 -14.09 24.30 -10.99
CA ASP A 252 -15.21 23.55 -11.53
C ASP A 252 -14.71 22.56 -12.60
N PRO A 253 -14.70 21.25 -12.32
CA PRO A 253 -14.22 20.25 -13.26
C PRO A 253 -15.14 20.05 -14.49
N ARG A 254 -16.34 20.69 -14.53
CA ARG A 254 -17.25 20.59 -15.69
C ARG A 254 -16.76 21.39 -16.88
N ASP A 255 -16.22 22.58 -16.61
CA ASP A 255 -15.72 23.53 -17.63
C ASP A 255 -14.27 23.94 -17.42
N LEU A 256 -13.60 23.36 -16.39
CA LEU A 256 -12.21 23.61 -16.04
C LEU A 256 -11.91 25.04 -15.56
N SER A 257 -12.94 25.78 -15.17
CA SER A 257 -12.81 27.18 -14.73
C SER A 257 -12.36 27.26 -13.25
N VAL A 258 -11.66 28.35 -12.92
CA VAL A 258 -11.33 28.74 -11.55
C VAL A 258 -11.94 30.11 -11.27
N THR A 259 -12.86 30.18 -10.30
CA THR A 259 -13.54 31.42 -9.92
C THR A 259 -13.11 31.86 -8.53
N ALA A 260 -12.62 33.09 -8.39
CA ALA A 260 -12.20 33.66 -7.11
C ALA A 260 -13.38 34.18 -6.27
N HIS A 261 -13.12 34.34 -4.96
CA HIS A 261 -14.09 34.88 -3.99
C HIS A 261 -15.41 34.09 -3.94
N MET A 262 -15.30 32.78 -3.90
CA MET A 262 -16.43 31.86 -3.83
C MET A 262 -16.59 31.29 -2.43
N SER A 263 -17.87 31.07 -2.06
CA SER A 263 -18.27 30.41 -0.83
C SER A 263 -18.96 29.08 -1.11
N VAL A 264 -18.68 28.11 -0.24
CA VAL A 264 -19.40 26.82 -0.17
C VAL A 264 -19.99 26.69 1.21
N ARG A 265 -21.31 26.50 1.29
CA ARG A 265 -22.02 26.23 2.54
C ARG A 265 -22.44 24.78 2.63
N VAL A 266 -22.09 24.13 3.71
CA VAL A 266 -22.34 22.71 3.99
C VAL A 266 -23.29 22.58 5.17
N ARG A 267 -24.24 21.64 5.10
CA ARG A 267 -25.16 21.27 6.17
C ARG A 267 -25.39 19.76 6.15
N HIS A 268 -25.22 19.09 7.28
CA HIS A 268 -25.45 17.65 7.43
C HIS A 268 -24.75 16.83 6.32
N GLY A 269 -23.48 17.11 6.05
CA GLY A 269 -22.70 16.39 5.05
C GLY A 269 -22.96 16.77 3.59
N HIS A 270 -23.89 17.69 3.31
CA HIS A 270 -24.22 18.08 1.94
C HIS A 270 -23.95 19.56 1.68
N ILE A 271 -23.52 19.86 0.47
CA ILE A 271 -23.38 21.21 -0.04
C ILE A 271 -24.79 21.76 -0.27
N ILE A 272 -25.17 22.82 0.42
CA ILE A 272 -26.48 23.46 0.26
C ILE A 272 -26.42 24.71 -0.60
N ARG A 273 -25.23 25.31 -0.79
CA ARG A 273 -25.04 26.49 -1.62
C ARG A 273 -23.58 26.65 -2.06
N VAL A 274 -23.41 27.05 -3.31
CA VAL A 274 -22.15 27.54 -3.89
C VAL A 274 -22.47 28.85 -4.59
N ALA A 275 -21.82 29.93 -4.20
CA ALA A 275 -22.07 31.26 -4.76
C ALA A 275 -20.91 32.22 -4.42
N PRO A 276 -20.83 33.40 -5.08
CA PRO A 276 -19.88 34.46 -4.67
C PRO A 276 -20.05 34.82 -3.17
N ASP A 277 -18.97 35.20 -2.53
CA ASP A 277 -18.94 35.50 -1.07
C ASP A 277 -19.99 36.55 -0.68
N ALA A 278 -20.22 37.55 -1.51
CA ALA A 278 -21.21 38.58 -1.28
C ALA A 278 -22.66 38.04 -1.11
N ASP A 279 -22.93 36.87 -1.71
CA ASP A 279 -24.27 36.26 -1.72
C ASP A 279 -24.47 35.20 -0.62
N VAL A 280 -23.43 34.90 0.18
CA VAL A 280 -23.49 33.87 1.23
C VAL A 280 -23.06 34.44 2.57
N PRO A 281 -23.98 35.13 3.30
CA PRO A 281 -23.64 35.67 4.61
C PRO A 281 -23.32 34.58 5.62
N ALA A 282 -22.39 34.85 6.52
CA ALA A 282 -21.96 33.92 7.56
C ALA A 282 -23.15 33.69 8.51
N GLY A 283 -23.91 33.99 9.06
CA GLY A 283 -25.03 33.65 9.98
C GLY A 283 -24.54 33.27 11.38
N THR A 284 -25.46 33.28 12.33
CA THR A 284 -25.19 32.84 13.71
C THR A 284 -25.18 31.30 13.76
N GLY A 285 -24.24 30.72 14.49
CA GLY A 285 -24.12 29.26 14.67
C GLY A 285 -23.54 28.53 13.46
N VAL A 286 -22.89 29.25 12.56
CA VAL A 286 -22.16 28.71 11.40
C VAL A 286 -20.68 28.66 11.75
N GLU A 287 -20.04 27.50 11.57
CA GLU A 287 -18.59 27.37 11.62
C GLU A 287 -17.99 27.95 10.33
N SER A 288 -17.15 28.96 10.47
CA SER A 288 -16.59 29.68 9.32
C SER A 288 -15.12 29.30 9.10
N ILE A 289 -14.80 28.87 7.89
CA ILE A 289 -13.46 28.56 7.42
C ILE A 289 -13.07 29.60 6.37
N ASP A 290 -12.11 30.46 6.70
CA ASP A 290 -11.53 31.43 5.78
C ASP A 290 -10.47 30.74 4.91
N ALA A 291 -10.76 30.53 3.64
CA ALA A 291 -9.87 29.90 2.69
C ALA A 291 -8.69 30.82 2.28
N ARG A 292 -8.78 32.13 2.53
CA ARG A 292 -7.71 33.10 2.23
C ARG A 292 -7.19 33.04 0.79
N GLY A 293 -8.10 32.85 -0.16
CA GLY A 293 -7.76 32.71 -1.57
C GLY A 293 -7.12 31.36 -1.95
N GLN A 294 -7.12 30.37 -1.06
CA GLN A 294 -6.67 29.02 -1.40
C GLN A 294 -7.56 28.38 -2.47
N PHE A 295 -7.02 27.40 -3.14
CA PHE A 295 -7.71 26.67 -4.18
C PHE A 295 -8.65 25.61 -3.55
N LEU A 296 -9.93 25.68 -3.91
CA LEU A 296 -10.98 24.78 -3.44
C LEU A 296 -11.47 23.91 -4.58
N MET A 297 -11.42 22.60 -4.40
CA MET A 297 -11.84 21.66 -5.42
C MET A 297 -12.55 20.43 -4.79
N PRO A 298 -13.26 19.60 -5.59
CA PRO A 298 -13.75 18.32 -5.11
C PRO A 298 -12.61 17.45 -4.59
N GLY A 299 -12.91 16.58 -3.63
CA GLY A 299 -11.94 15.61 -3.14
C GLY A 299 -11.49 14.64 -4.25
N LEU A 300 -10.26 14.18 -4.15
CA LEU A 300 -9.61 13.32 -5.13
C LEU A 300 -10.16 11.90 -5.10
N TRP A 301 -10.01 11.20 -6.21
CA TRP A 301 -10.30 9.80 -6.40
C TRP A 301 -9.03 9.00 -6.70
N ASP A 302 -8.86 7.89 -5.97
CA ASP A 302 -7.92 6.83 -6.34
C ASP A 302 -8.70 5.61 -6.81
N ASN A 303 -8.57 5.25 -8.09
CA ASN A 303 -9.37 4.18 -8.67
C ASN A 303 -8.69 2.82 -8.62
N HIS A 304 -7.52 2.69 -8.00
CA HIS A 304 -6.81 1.43 -7.87
C HIS A 304 -6.08 1.31 -6.53
N GLN A 305 -6.76 0.76 -5.57
CA GLN A 305 -6.18 0.47 -4.26
C GLN A 305 -6.43 -0.98 -3.82
N HIS A 306 -5.63 -1.41 -2.87
CA HIS A 306 -5.77 -2.63 -2.11
C HIS A 306 -5.68 -2.25 -0.63
N PHE A 307 -6.82 -1.95 0.01
CA PHE A 307 -6.84 -1.36 1.34
C PHE A 307 -6.16 -2.22 2.38
N GLY A 308 -5.03 -1.75 2.88
CA GLY A 308 -4.33 -2.22 4.08
C GLY A 308 -4.58 -1.33 5.28
N ASP A 309 -3.85 -1.60 6.36
CA ASP A 309 -3.88 -0.77 7.56
C ASP A 309 -3.30 0.61 7.27
N ASN A 310 -3.89 1.67 7.81
CA ASN A 310 -3.55 3.08 7.59
C ASN A 310 -3.77 3.64 6.17
N HIS A 311 -4.08 2.82 5.17
CA HIS A 311 -4.29 3.32 3.80
C HIS A 311 -5.35 4.42 3.79
N GLY A 312 -6.50 4.20 4.45
CA GLY A 312 -7.53 5.22 4.52
C GLY A 312 -7.12 6.52 5.21
N ALA A 313 -6.27 6.45 6.24
CA ALA A 313 -5.73 7.65 6.88
C ALA A 313 -4.76 8.42 5.98
N LEU A 314 -3.89 7.70 5.23
CA LEU A 314 -3.01 8.29 4.23
C LEU A 314 -3.79 8.93 3.09
N ASP A 315 -4.86 8.29 2.63
CA ASP A 315 -5.77 8.85 1.64
C ASP A 315 -6.33 10.20 2.09
N LEU A 316 -6.92 10.24 3.28
CA LEU A 316 -7.48 11.49 3.82
C LEU A 316 -6.39 12.55 4.02
N ALA A 317 -5.17 12.18 4.46
CA ALA A 317 -4.06 13.13 4.58
C ALA A 317 -3.67 13.75 3.23
N ASN A 318 -3.91 13.04 2.13
CA ASN A 318 -3.56 13.45 0.78
C ASN A 318 -4.78 13.84 -0.09
N GLY A 319 -5.93 14.12 0.54
CA GLY A 319 -7.10 14.65 -0.15
C GLY A 319 -7.94 13.65 -0.91
N VAL A 320 -7.66 12.36 -0.79
CA VAL A 320 -8.48 11.30 -1.39
C VAL A 320 -9.71 11.08 -0.53
N THR A 321 -10.87 11.46 -1.04
CA THR A 321 -12.17 11.29 -0.36
C THR A 321 -12.98 10.12 -0.90
N SER A 322 -12.62 9.61 -2.06
CA SER A 322 -13.22 8.44 -2.68
C SER A 322 -12.14 7.54 -3.28
N ALA A 323 -12.28 6.25 -3.11
CA ALA A 323 -11.34 5.29 -3.68
C ALA A 323 -12.06 4.03 -4.16
N ARG A 324 -11.41 3.27 -5.03
CA ARG A 324 -11.90 1.97 -5.48
C ARG A 324 -10.91 0.89 -5.05
N ASP A 325 -11.40 -0.07 -4.25
CA ASP A 325 -10.61 -1.26 -3.94
C ASP A 325 -10.73 -2.27 -5.08
N MET A 326 -9.59 -2.73 -5.56
CA MET A 326 -9.50 -3.58 -6.75
C MET A 326 -9.24 -5.06 -6.43
N ALA A 327 -8.90 -5.41 -5.21
CA ALA A 327 -8.83 -6.77 -4.70
C ALA A 327 -8.49 -6.75 -3.20
N ASN A 328 -9.22 -7.53 -2.42
CA ASN A 328 -8.93 -7.69 -1.00
C ASN A 328 -9.46 -9.02 -0.46
N ASP A 329 -9.14 -9.35 0.80
CA ASP A 329 -9.82 -10.41 1.53
C ASP A 329 -11.27 -10.01 1.78
N THR A 330 -12.22 -10.81 1.27
CA THR A 330 -13.64 -10.46 1.24
C THR A 330 -14.21 -10.18 2.62
N ASP A 331 -13.80 -10.93 3.64
CA ASP A 331 -14.40 -10.85 4.97
C ASP A 331 -13.89 -9.62 5.74
N SER A 332 -12.58 -9.51 5.92
CA SER A 332 -11.95 -8.39 6.64
C SER A 332 -12.14 -7.04 5.93
N PHE A 333 -12.20 -7.05 4.61
CA PHE A 333 -12.41 -5.84 3.82
C PHE A 333 -13.81 -5.25 3.95
N LEU A 334 -14.88 -6.08 3.91
CA LEU A 334 -16.26 -5.60 4.11
C LEU A 334 -16.44 -4.98 5.50
N GLU A 335 -15.81 -5.56 6.52
CA GLU A 335 -15.79 -4.97 7.85
C GLU A 335 -15.06 -3.62 7.89
N ARG A 336 -13.92 -3.50 7.18
CA ARG A 336 -13.18 -2.23 7.09
C ARG A 336 -14.00 -1.15 6.39
N VAL A 337 -14.64 -1.45 5.26
CA VAL A 337 -15.53 -0.51 4.57
C VAL A 337 -16.65 -0.03 5.51
N SER A 338 -17.25 -0.94 6.26
CA SER A 338 -18.26 -0.59 7.27
C SER A 338 -17.71 0.36 8.35
N ARG A 339 -16.45 0.20 8.77
CA ARG A 339 -15.82 1.13 9.74
C ARG A 339 -15.51 2.50 9.14
N PHE A 340 -15.12 2.57 7.85
CA PHE A 340 -14.96 3.85 7.13
C PHE A 340 -16.29 4.60 7.00
N ASP A 341 -17.36 3.88 6.67
CA ASP A 341 -18.70 4.46 6.56
C ASP A 341 -19.26 4.91 7.92
N ALA A 342 -18.98 4.16 8.98
CA ALA A 342 -19.34 4.52 10.34
C ALA A 342 -18.46 5.62 10.97
N GLY A 343 -17.35 6.01 10.32
CA GLY A 343 -16.38 6.97 10.84
C GLY A 343 -15.58 6.45 12.02
N THR A 344 -15.57 5.14 12.29
CA THR A 344 -14.78 4.51 13.35
C THR A 344 -13.37 4.16 12.92
N GLU A 345 -13.08 4.22 11.64
CA GLU A 345 -11.73 4.19 11.04
C GLU A 345 -11.61 5.34 10.05
N LEU A 346 -10.45 5.99 9.96
CA LEU A 346 -10.21 7.04 8.97
C LEU A 346 -10.10 6.43 7.58
N GLY A 347 -10.88 6.93 6.64
CA GLY A 347 -10.79 6.48 5.25
C GLY A 347 -11.77 7.17 4.32
N PRO A 348 -11.55 7.00 3.00
CA PRO A 348 -12.42 7.55 1.95
C PRO A 348 -13.73 6.77 1.85
N HIS A 349 -14.62 7.19 0.96
CA HIS A 349 -15.68 6.32 0.45
C HIS A 349 -15.07 5.25 -0.44
N VAL A 350 -15.43 3.98 -0.23
CA VAL A 350 -14.83 2.87 -0.96
C VAL A 350 -15.83 2.20 -1.88
N PHE A 351 -15.51 2.19 -3.17
CA PHE A 351 -16.20 1.43 -4.20
C PHE A 351 -15.49 0.09 -4.40
N LYS A 352 -16.24 -0.99 -4.47
CA LYS A 352 -15.71 -2.35 -4.38
C LYS A 352 -15.68 -3.04 -5.73
N ALA A 353 -14.51 -3.55 -6.15
CA ALA A 353 -14.38 -4.51 -7.24
C ALA A 353 -14.01 -5.89 -6.70
N GLY A 354 -14.80 -6.89 -7.07
CA GLY A 354 -14.60 -8.28 -6.64
C GLY A 354 -13.63 -9.00 -7.56
N ILE A 355 -12.50 -9.46 -7.03
CA ILE A 355 -11.49 -10.18 -7.81
C ILE A 355 -11.89 -11.64 -8.03
N ILE A 356 -11.86 -12.09 -9.29
CA ILE A 356 -11.95 -13.50 -9.68
C ILE A 356 -10.67 -13.89 -10.41
N ASP A 357 -10.02 -14.98 -9.98
CA ASP A 357 -8.86 -15.53 -10.68
C ASP A 357 -9.04 -17.01 -11.00
N GLY A 358 -8.16 -17.56 -11.83
CA GLY A 358 -8.10 -18.98 -12.12
C GLY A 358 -7.38 -19.75 -11.00
N THR A 359 -7.37 -21.08 -11.11
CA THR A 359 -6.63 -21.97 -10.22
C THR A 359 -5.17 -22.15 -10.65
N GLY A 360 -4.32 -22.67 -9.75
CA GLY A 360 -2.94 -23.05 -10.07
C GLY A 360 -1.87 -22.22 -9.39
N PRO A 361 -0.59 -22.53 -9.61
CA PRO A 361 0.54 -21.96 -8.87
C PRO A 361 0.84 -20.49 -9.25
N LEU A 362 0.24 -19.98 -10.31
CA LEU A 362 0.35 -18.59 -10.75
C LEU A 362 -0.94 -17.80 -10.48
N ALA A 363 -1.88 -18.36 -9.73
CA ALA A 363 -3.10 -17.66 -9.30
C ALA A 363 -2.78 -16.52 -8.34
N GLY A 364 -3.54 -15.44 -8.45
CA GLY A 364 -3.47 -14.29 -7.55
C GLY A 364 -3.88 -14.62 -6.11
N PRO A 365 -3.58 -13.74 -5.16
CA PRO A 365 -3.90 -13.95 -3.75
C PRO A 365 -5.37 -13.67 -3.48
N THR A 366 -6.24 -14.60 -3.88
CA THR A 366 -7.69 -14.52 -3.63
C THR A 366 -8.25 -15.89 -3.24
N LYS A 367 -9.36 -15.90 -2.51
CA LYS A 367 -10.17 -17.08 -2.24
C LYS A 367 -11.15 -17.39 -3.38
N MET A 368 -11.47 -16.41 -4.23
CA MET A 368 -12.38 -16.53 -5.37
C MET A 368 -11.60 -17.02 -6.60
N ARG A 369 -11.46 -18.35 -6.68
CA ARG A 369 -10.72 -19.02 -7.77
C ARG A 369 -11.62 -19.97 -8.51
N VAL A 370 -11.65 -19.82 -9.84
CA VAL A 370 -12.59 -20.53 -10.70
C VAL A 370 -11.86 -21.35 -11.77
N ASP A 371 -12.40 -22.51 -12.08
CA ASP A 371 -11.92 -23.40 -13.13
C ASP A 371 -13.04 -23.83 -14.09
N SER A 372 -14.28 -23.49 -13.74
CA SER A 372 -15.50 -23.80 -14.47
C SER A 372 -16.46 -22.61 -14.55
N ALA A 373 -17.40 -22.66 -15.50
CA ALA A 373 -18.47 -21.68 -15.64
C ALA A 373 -19.38 -21.63 -14.39
N GLU A 374 -19.67 -22.76 -13.77
CA GLU A 374 -20.51 -22.84 -12.57
C GLU A 374 -19.89 -22.08 -11.40
N GLU A 375 -18.57 -22.28 -11.16
CA GLU A 375 -17.83 -21.56 -10.12
C GLU A 375 -17.80 -20.06 -10.42
N ALA A 376 -17.51 -19.68 -11.67
CA ALA A 376 -17.45 -18.29 -12.09
C ALA A 376 -18.79 -17.55 -11.85
N LEU A 377 -19.92 -18.15 -12.25
CA LEU A 377 -21.23 -17.59 -12.01
C LEU A 377 -21.56 -17.45 -10.53
N LYS A 378 -21.22 -18.48 -9.73
CA LYS A 378 -21.37 -18.44 -8.27
C LYS A 378 -20.64 -17.26 -7.65
N ASP A 379 -19.38 -17.03 -8.04
CA ASP A 379 -18.58 -15.93 -7.50
C ASP A 379 -19.10 -14.56 -7.94
N VAL A 380 -19.54 -14.41 -9.19
CA VAL A 380 -20.20 -13.17 -9.67
C VAL A 380 -21.44 -12.85 -8.85
N HIS A 381 -22.32 -13.85 -8.61
CA HIS A 381 -23.50 -13.68 -7.77
C HIS A 381 -23.16 -13.31 -6.34
N TRP A 382 -22.13 -13.96 -5.77
CA TRP A 382 -21.69 -13.64 -4.43
C TRP A 382 -21.29 -12.16 -4.31
N TYR A 383 -20.51 -11.65 -5.26
CA TYR A 383 -20.10 -10.24 -5.27
C TYR A 383 -21.30 -9.29 -5.43
N ALA A 384 -22.24 -9.62 -6.32
CA ALA A 384 -23.47 -8.83 -6.48
C ALA A 384 -24.27 -8.75 -5.17
N ASP A 385 -24.47 -9.90 -4.50
CA ASP A 385 -25.23 -10.01 -3.25
C ASP A 385 -24.58 -9.24 -2.09
N HIS A 386 -23.25 -9.02 -2.14
CA HIS A 386 -22.48 -8.27 -1.14
C HIS A 386 -22.21 -6.81 -1.52
N GLY A 387 -22.94 -6.30 -2.54
CA GLY A 387 -22.92 -4.89 -2.90
C GLY A 387 -21.62 -4.43 -3.55
N TYR A 388 -20.96 -5.32 -4.29
CA TYR A 388 -19.88 -4.93 -5.18
C TYR A 388 -20.49 -4.31 -6.45
N GLY A 389 -19.84 -3.28 -7.01
CA GLY A 389 -20.26 -2.61 -8.24
C GLY A 389 -19.51 -3.08 -9.48
N GLN A 390 -18.51 -3.93 -9.31
CA GLN A 390 -17.60 -4.30 -10.38
C GLN A 390 -16.95 -5.67 -10.12
N ILE A 391 -16.70 -6.42 -11.20
CA ILE A 391 -15.86 -7.63 -11.18
C ILE A 391 -14.48 -7.27 -11.73
N LYS A 392 -13.41 -7.68 -11.05
CA LYS A 392 -12.03 -7.65 -11.54
C LYS A 392 -11.60 -9.05 -11.98
N ILE A 393 -11.51 -9.28 -13.26
CA ILE A 393 -10.92 -10.50 -13.83
C ILE A 393 -9.40 -10.43 -13.67
N TYR A 394 -8.77 -11.54 -13.22
CA TYR A 394 -7.34 -11.57 -13.02
C TYR A 394 -6.62 -12.52 -13.99
N SER A 395 -5.30 -12.56 -13.90
CA SER A 395 -4.43 -13.07 -14.97
C SER A 395 -4.50 -14.58 -15.24
N SER A 396 -5.00 -15.38 -14.28
CA SER A 396 -5.08 -16.86 -14.44
C SER A 396 -6.48 -17.35 -14.82
N VAL A 397 -7.46 -16.46 -14.97
CA VAL A 397 -8.78 -16.83 -15.51
C VAL A 397 -8.60 -17.38 -16.93
N LYS A 398 -9.24 -18.51 -17.22
CA LYS A 398 -9.21 -19.09 -18.58
C LYS A 398 -9.95 -18.17 -19.54
N PRO A 399 -9.40 -17.89 -20.75
CA PRO A 399 -10.03 -17.00 -21.73
C PRO A 399 -11.50 -17.31 -22.02
N GLU A 400 -11.88 -18.60 -22.08
CA GLU A 400 -13.25 -19.04 -22.34
C GLU A 400 -14.25 -18.70 -21.23
N LEU A 401 -13.79 -18.38 -20.01
CA LEU A 401 -14.65 -17.94 -18.90
C LEU A 401 -14.91 -16.43 -18.92
N VAL A 402 -14.09 -15.65 -19.62
CA VAL A 402 -14.23 -14.19 -19.64
C VAL A 402 -15.60 -13.74 -20.14
N PRO A 403 -16.11 -14.17 -21.32
CA PRO A 403 -17.44 -13.77 -21.78
C PRO A 403 -18.56 -14.26 -20.85
N ILE A 404 -18.40 -15.41 -20.19
CA ILE A 404 -19.40 -15.93 -19.24
C ILE A 404 -19.48 -15.02 -18.02
N ILE A 405 -18.32 -14.62 -17.46
CA ILE A 405 -18.25 -13.69 -16.33
C ILE A 405 -18.84 -12.33 -16.73
N ALA A 406 -18.48 -11.84 -17.92
CA ALA A 406 -18.89 -10.51 -18.37
C ALA A 406 -20.40 -10.45 -18.62
N ASP A 407 -20.98 -11.41 -19.32
CA ASP A 407 -22.42 -11.47 -19.60
C ASP A 407 -23.22 -11.52 -18.29
N GLU A 408 -22.80 -12.33 -17.32
CA GLU A 408 -23.51 -12.43 -16.04
C GLU A 408 -23.35 -11.16 -15.20
N ALA A 409 -22.13 -10.62 -15.10
CA ALA A 409 -21.88 -9.37 -14.39
C ALA A 409 -22.75 -8.23 -14.95
N HIS A 410 -22.81 -8.07 -16.27
CA HIS A 410 -23.63 -7.06 -16.92
C HIS A 410 -25.14 -7.30 -16.68
N SER A 411 -25.60 -8.57 -16.66
CA SER A 411 -27.00 -8.89 -16.35
C SER A 411 -27.41 -8.43 -14.95
N LEU A 412 -26.44 -8.41 -14.02
CA LEU A 412 -26.62 -7.96 -12.64
C LEU A 412 -26.28 -6.46 -12.45
N GLY A 413 -25.94 -5.74 -13.53
CA GLY A 413 -25.59 -4.32 -13.48
C GLY A 413 -24.18 -4.03 -12.96
N LEU A 414 -23.31 -5.03 -12.90
CA LEU A 414 -21.91 -4.88 -12.52
C LEU A 414 -21.04 -4.54 -13.73
N ARG A 415 -20.00 -3.72 -13.52
CA ARG A 415 -18.96 -3.48 -14.53
C ARG A 415 -17.96 -4.63 -14.53
N VAL A 416 -17.24 -4.80 -15.64
CA VAL A 416 -16.15 -5.78 -15.78
C VAL A 416 -14.85 -5.09 -16.11
N SER A 417 -13.83 -5.36 -15.33
CA SER A 417 -12.49 -4.82 -15.52
C SER A 417 -11.44 -5.89 -15.25
N GLY A 418 -10.20 -5.59 -15.44
CA GLY A 418 -9.14 -6.48 -14.94
C GLY A 418 -7.81 -6.36 -15.64
N HIS A 419 -6.96 -7.28 -15.24
CA HIS A 419 -5.84 -7.68 -16.06
C HIS A 419 -6.36 -8.40 -17.31
N VAL A 420 -5.66 -8.26 -18.42
CA VAL A 420 -5.91 -9.15 -19.54
C VAL A 420 -5.40 -10.54 -19.16
N PRO A 421 -6.26 -11.58 -19.15
CA PRO A 421 -5.84 -12.92 -18.80
C PRO A 421 -4.71 -13.44 -19.68
N ALA A 422 -3.88 -14.32 -19.12
CA ALA A 422 -2.87 -15.01 -19.91
C ALA A 422 -3.52 -15.76 -21.10
N PHE A 423 -2.81 -15.85 -22.22
CA PHE A 423 -3.28 -16.47 -23.48
C PHE A 423 -4.41 -15.71 -24.18
N MET A 424 -4.66 -14.45 -23.83
CA MET A 424 -5.65 -13.54 -24.41
C MET A 424 -5.00 -12.21 -24.79
N THR A 425 -5.48 -11.57 -25.86
CA THR A 425 -5.07 -10.19 -26.17
C THR A 425 -5.98 -9.18 -25.48
N ALA A 426 -5.50 -7.94 -25.32
CA ALA A 426 -6.37 -6.88 -24.77
C ALA A 426 -7.57 -6.59 -25.70
N ARG A 427 -7.41 -6.80 -27.00
CA ARG A 427 -8.51 -6.70 -27.99
C ARG A 427 -9.58 -7.75 -27.71
N ASP A 428 -9.19 -9.01 -27.52
CA ASP A 428 -10.13 -10.10 -27.23
C ASP A 428 -10.82 -9.85 -25.89
N PHE A 429 -10.08 -9.41 -24.88
CA PHE A 429 -10.65 -9.09 -23.56
C PHE A 429 -11.78 -8.05 -23.64
N VAL A 430 -11.59 -6.98 -24.42
CA VAL A 430 -12.63 -5.98 -24.67
C VAL A 430 -13.77 -6.56 -25.53
N ALA A 431 -13.46 -7.37 -26.53
CA ALA A 431 -14.49 -8.03 -27.37
C ALA A 431 -15.37 -8.99 -26.56
N ASP A 432 -14.79 -9.63 -25.54
CA ASP A 432 -15.48 -10.56 -24.63
C ASP A 432 -16.18 -9.88 -23.45
N GLY A 433 -16.32 -8.53 -23.48
CA GLY A 433 -17.18 -7.77 -22.58
C GLY A 433 -16.47 -6.98 -21.48
N ALA A 434 -15.13 -6.85 -21.48
CA ALA A 434 -14.46 -5.99 -20.52
C ALA A 434 -14.75 -4.50 -20.78
N ASP A 435 -15.26 -3.79 -19.78
CA ASP A 435 -15.50 -2.34 -19.82
C ASP A 435 -14.23 -1.53 -19.57
N GLU A 436 -13.22 -2.15 -18.92
CA GLU A 436 -12.05 -1.43 -18.45
C GLU A 436 -10.81 -2.34 -18.42
N ILE A 437 -9.68 -1.78 -18.80
CA ILE A 437 -8.36 -2.42 -18.70
C ILE A 437 -7.57 -1.70 -17.60
N GLN A 438 -7.06 -2.46 -16.61
CA GLN A 438 -6.10 -1.97 -15.64
C GLN A 438 -4.68 -2.13 -16.15
N HIS A 439 -3.80 -1.18 -15.78
CA HIS A 439 -2.38 -1.14 -16.08
C HIS A 439 -2.07 -0.97 -17.57
N LEU A 440 -1.37 0.11 -17.88
CA LEU A 440 -1.02 0.49 -19.25
C LEU A 440 -0.16 -0.55 -19.98
N ASN A 441 0.57 -1.40 -19.24
CA ASN A 441 1.37 -2.46 -19.82
C ASN A 441 0.55 -3.45 -20.66
N PHE A 442 -0.71 -3.72 -20.32
CA PHE A 442 -1.56 -4.63 -21.09
C PHE A 442 -1.92 -4.06 -22.49
N ILE A 443 -1.91 -2.75 -22.63
CA ILE A 443 -2.04 -2.12 -23.96
C ILE A 443 -0.81 -2.42 -24.82
N VAL A 444 0.39 -2.40 -24.23
CA VAL A 444 1.65 -2.78 -24.92
C VAL A 444 1.69 -4.27 -25.20
N LEU A 445 1.33 -5.11 -24.24
CA LEU A 445 1.31 -6.57 -24.36
C LEU A 445 0.36 -7.07 -25.45
N ASN A 446 -0.70 -6.32 -25.77
CA ASN A 446 -1.58 -6.63 -26.92
C ASN A 446 -0.81 -6.85 -28.23
N PHE A 447 0.31 -6.16 -28.41
CA PHE A 447 1.16 -6.25 -29.61
C PHE A 447 2.30 -7.27 -29.49
N LEU A 448 2.52 -7.79 -28.28
CA LEU A 448 3.58 -8.76 -27.98
C LEU A 448 3.04 -10.19 -27.81
N PHE A 449 1.76 -10.42 -28.09
CA PHE A 449 1.08 -11.69 -27.83
C PHE A 449 1.76 -12.90 -28.53
N ASP A 450 2.32 -12.71 -29.72
CA ASP A 450 3.02 -13.79 -30.41
C ASP A 450 4.27 -14.29 -29.68
N THR A 451 4.88 -13.42 -28.85
CA THR A 451 6.10 -13.71 -28.09
C THR A 451 5.85 -13.92 -26.60
N VAL A 452 4.83 -13.25 -26.03
CA VAL A 452 4.47 -13.32 -24.62
C VAL A 452 3.00 -13.65 -24.48
N LYS A 453 2.68 -14.93 -24.44
CA LYS A 453 1.31 -15.42 -24.23
C LYS A 453 0.97 -15.54 -22.75
N ASP A 454 1.92 -15.99 -21.94
CA ASP A 454 1.74 -16.10 -20.48
C ASP A 454 2.24 -14.84 -19.78
N THR A 455 1.30 -14.03 -19.32
CA THR A 455 1.52 -12.74 -18.66
C THR A 455 1.46 -12.82 -17.14
N ARG A 456 1.35 -14.02 -16.54
CA ARG A 456 1.15 -14.20 -15.10
C ARG A 456 2.40 -13.93 -14.28
N GLY A 457 3.59 -14.17 -14.85
CA GLY A 457 4.90 -13.95 -14.21
C GLY A 457 5.48 -12.56 -14.47
N THR A 458 6.81 -12.46 -14.36
CA THR A 458 7.56 -11.20 -14.57
C THR A 458 7.62 -10.78 -16.04
N ALA A 459 7.31 -11.68 -16.99
CA ALA A 459 7.33 -11.38 -18.42
C ALA A 459 6.45 -10.17 -18.81
N ARG A 460 5.35 -9.94 -18.09
CA ARG A 460 4.47 -8.77 -18.30
C ARG A 460 5.14 -7.42 -18.04
N PHE A 461 6.23 -7.40 -17.28
CA PHE A 461 7.03 -6.22 -17.00
C PHE A 461 8.26 -6.17 -17.90
N THR A 462 9.04 -7.25 -17.93
CA THR A 462 10.32 -7.30 -18.67
C THR A 462 10.13 -7.18 -20.18
N ALA A 463 9.08 -7.77 -20.76
CA ALA A 463 8.80 -7.63 -22.19
C ALA A 463 8.35 -6.20 -22.54
N VAL A 464 7.56 -5.56 -21.67
CA VAL A 464 7.17 -4.15 -21.85
C VAL A 464 8.40 -3.25 -21.78
N ALA A 465 9.26 -3.44 -20.77
CA ALA A 465 10.50 -2.69 -20.64
C ALA A 465 11.43 -2.85 -21.88
N ALA A 466 11.43 -4.03 -22.48
CA ALA A 466 12.25 -4.30 -23.68
C ALA A 466 11.68 -3.68 -24.96
N HIS A 467 10.34 -3.58 -25.11
CA HIS A 467 9.69 -3.35 -26.40
C HIS A 467 8.74 -2.14 -26.46
N ALA A 468 8.40 -1.48 -25.35
CA ALA A 468 7.44 -0.38 -25.36
C ALA A 468 7.85 0.77 -26.29
N ALA A 469 9.16 1.02 -26.43
CA ALA A 469 9.67 2.08 -27.31
C ALA A 469 9.36 1.86 -28.79
N GLU A 470 9.14 0.61 -29.22
CA GLU A 470 8.80 0.23 -30.60
C GLU A 470 7.31 0.39 -30.91
N LEU A 471 6.49 0.56 -29.87
CA LEU A 471 5.03 0.57 -29.91
C LEU A 471 4.45 1.97 -29.61
N GLY A 472 5.09 2.99 -30.17
CA GLY A 472 4.64 4.38 -30.05
C GLY A 472 3.38 4.71 -30.87
N PRO A 473 2.78 5.88 -30.66
CA PRO A 473 1.55 6.31 -31.36
C PRO A 473 1.71 6.47 -32.88
N ASP A 474 2.93 6.54 -33.37
CA ASP A 474 3.22 6.57 -34.82
C ASP A 474 3.04 5.22 -35.49
N ASN A 475 3.01 4.13 -34.75
CA ASN A 475 2.76 2.79 -35.26
C ASN A 475 1.29 2.65 -35.72
N PRO A 476 1.01 2.29 -37.00
CA PRO A 476 -0.36 2.17 -37.50
C PRO A 476 -1.24 1.17 -36.74
N ARG A 477 -0.64 0.07 -36.24
CA ARG A 477 -1.34 -0.94 -35.44
C ARG A 477 -1.78 -0.37 -34.09
N VAL A 478 -0.92 0.46 -33.47
CA VAL A 478 -1.21 1.11 -32.19
C VAL A 478 -2.35 2.14 -32.38
N ARG A 479 -2.30 2.96 -33.42
CA ARG A 479 -3.37 3.91 -33.72
C ARG A 479 -4.71 3.23 -33.96
N GLU A 480 -4.72 2.14 -34.71
CA GLU A 480 -5.95 1.37 -34.96
C GLU A 480 -6.51 0.78 -33.66
N PHE A 481 -5.65 0.27 -32.78
CA PHE A 481 -6.09 -0.25 -31.49
C PHE A 481 -6.61 0.85 -30.55
N ILE A 482 -5.99 2.03 -30.52
CA ILE A 482 -6.50 3.20 -29.78
C ILE A 482 -7.93 3.57 -30.27
N GLN A 483 -8.15 3.58 -31.60
CA GLN A 483 -9.47 3.84 -32.16
C GLN A 483 -10.48 2.72 -31.79
N TYR A 484 -10.01 1.48 -31.71
CA TYR A 484 -10.84 0.35 -31.24
C TYR A 484 -11.29 0.56 -29.80
N LEU A 485 -10.37 0.89 -28.88
CA LEU A 485 -10.69 1.16 -27.47
C LEU A 485 -11.68 2.33 -27.31
N GLN A 486 -11.45 3.41 -28.07
CA GLN A 486 -12.34 4.58 -28.07
C GLN A 486 -13.74 4.21 -28.57
N ALA A 487 -13.85 3.43 -29.65
CA ALA A 487 -15.14 3.01 -30.23
C ALA A 487 -15.92 2.09 -29.28
N HIS A 488 -15.23 1.26 -28.48
CA HIS A 488 -15.83 0.40 -27.45
C HIS A 488 -16.05 1.12 -26.11
N ARG A 489 -15.68 2.41 -26.00
CA ARG A 489 -15.78 3.21 -24.76
C ARG A 489 -15.01 2.57 -23.59
N THR A 490 -13.97 1.82 -23.89
CA THR A 490 -13.12 1.17 -22.88
C THR A 490 -12.52 2.23 -21.97
N VAL A 491 -12.58 1.98 -20.66
CA VAL A 491 -11.94 2.80 -19.66
C VAL A 491 -10.51 2.26 -19.43
N LEU A 492 -9.59 3.14 -19.13
CA LEU A 492 -8.21 2.78 -18.77
C LEU A 492 -7.87 3.32 -17.40
N ASP A 493 -7.32 2.46 -16.55
CA ASP A 493 -6.70 2.76 -15.27
C ASP A 493 -5.19 2.43 -15.38
N PRO A 494 -4.32 3.42 -15.67
CA PRO A 494 -2.96 3.16 -16.16
C PRO A 494 -1.96 2.72 -15.10
N THR A 495 -2.06 3.22 -13.86
CA THR A 495 -1.09 3.00 -12.76
C THR A 495 0.37 3.18 -13.20
N LEU A 496 0.69 4.33 -13.77
CA LEU A 496 2.01 4.61 -14.37
C LEU A 496 3.14 4.64 -13.35
N ASN A 497 2.85 5.12 -12.13
CA ASN A 497 3.80 5.17 -11.03
C ASN A 497 4.47 3.80 -10.78
N VAL A 498 3.71 2.69 -10.86
CA VAL A 498 4.23 1.32 -10.72
C VAL A 498 5.33 1.02 -11.74
N PHE A 499 5.18 1.50 -12.98
CA PHE A 499 6.13 1.21 -14.07
C PHE A 499 7.33 2.15 -14.06
N GLU A 500 7.17 3.39 -13.60
CA GLU A 500 8.30 4.32 -13.52
C GLU A 500 9.38 3.78 -12.58
N GLY A 501 9.02 3.39 -11.37
CA GLY A 501 9.96 2.82 -10.40
C GLY A 501 10.64 1.55 -10.91
N GLN A 502 9.89 0.69 -11.61
CA GLN A 502 10.43 -0.56 -12.13
C GLN A 502 11.38 -0.39 -13.33
N PHE A 503 11.09 0.54 -14.25
CA PHE A 503 11.83 0.68 -15.50
C PHE A 503 12.95 1.72 -15.44
N CYS A 504 12.82 2.73 -14.59
CA CYS A 504 13.76 3.85 -14.45
C CYS A 504 14.51 3.82 -13.14
N GLY A 505 14.12 2.97 -12.19
CA GLY A 505 14.64 2.98 -10.82
C GLY A 505 16.11 2.58 -10.73
N ASP A 506 16.88 3.38 -9.97
CA ASP A 506 18.15 2.97 -9.41
C ASP A 506 17.88 2.35 -8.03
N PRO A 507 18.28 1.11 -7.77
CA PRO A 507 18.05 0.47 -6.46
C PRO A 507 18.59 1.25 -5.26
N ALA A 508 19.59 2.09 -5.47
CA ALA A 508 20.18 2.94 -4.44
C ALA A 508 19.52 4.32 -4.33
N ALA A 509 18.58 4.66 -5.21
CA ALA A 509 17.85 5.91 -5.20
C ALA A 509 16.47 5.76 -4.54
N HIS A 510 15.88 6.88 -4.16
CA HIS A 510 14.48 6.91 -3.76
C HIS A 510 13.58 6.60 -4.98
N PRO A 511 12.42 5.95 -4.77
CA PRO A 511 11.44 5.80 -5.82
C PRO A 511 11.06 7.16 -6.42
N PRO A 512 10.92 7.28 -7.75
CA PRO A 512 10.49 8.52 -8.37
C PRO A 512 9.16 9.00 -7.79
N GLY A 513 9.04 10.31 -7.54
CA GLY A 513 7.85 10.94 -6.99
C GLY A 513 7.72 10.86 -5.46
N LEU A 514 8.60 10.13 -4.77
CA LEU A 514 8.60 10.02 -3.31
C LEU A 514 9.81 10.71 -2.64
N GLU A 515 10.62 11.45 -3.41
CA GLU A 515 11.84 12.09 -2.92
C GLU A 515 11.58 13.05 -1.75
N ASP A 516 10.45 13.75 -1.76
CA ASP A 516 10.07 14.72 -0.74
C ASP A 516 9.40 14.09 0.47
N ILE A 517 8.77 12.91 0.33
CA ILE A 517 8.09 12.25 1.45
C ILE A 517 9.03 11.34 2.23
N ILE A 518 9.92 10.61 1.57
CA ILE A 518 10.78 9.62 2.24
C ILE A 518 11.57 10.20 3.41
N PRO A 519 12.18 11.41 3.33
CA PRO A 519 12.87 12.02 4.48
C PRO A 519 11.93 12.38 5.66
N ARG A 520 10.63 12.43 5.43
CA ARG A 520 9.60 12.76 6.42
C ARG A 520 9.03 11.51 7.11
N LEU A 521 9.18 10.34 6.48
CA LEU A 521 8.67 9.06 6.98
C LEU A 521 9.46 8.58 8.21
N PRO A 522 8.87 7.73 9.07
CA PRO A 522 9.64 6.96 10.04
C PRO A 522 10.79 6.22 9.35
N ALA A 523 11.95 6.20 10.00
CA ALA A 523 13.20 5.78 9.36
C ALA A 523 13.15 4.40 8.69
N GLN A 524 12.47 3.43 9.31
CA GLN A 524 12.39 2.08 8.75
C GLN A 524 11.39 2.01 7.57
N VAL A 525 10.32 2.80 7.60
CA VAL A 525 9.37 2.92 6.47
C VAL A 525 10.10 3.49 5.25
N GLY A 526 10.83 4.62 5.42
CA GLY A 526 11.60 5.20 4.32
C GLY A 526 12.65 4.25 3.74
N ARG A 527 13.31 3.45 4.59
CA ARG A 527 14.27 2.42 4.13
C ARG A 527 13.59 1.29 3.36
N GLY A 528 12.41 0.84 3.80
CA GLY A 528 11.63 -0.18 3.10
C GLY A 528 11.17 0.24 1.70
N MET A 529 11.15 1.55 1.42
CA MET A 529 10.80 2.10 0.10
C MET A 529 12.01 2.22 -0.85
N LEU A 530 13.25 1.96 -0.39
CA LEU A 530 14.40 1.91 -1.28
C LEU A 530 14.24 0.74 -2.25
N SER A 531 14.11 1.05 -3.51
CA SER A 531 13.35 0.33 -4.51
C SER A 531 13.95 -0.99 -5.00
N GLU A 532 13.04 -1.88 -5.31
CA GLU A 532 13.20 -3.11 -6.05
C GLU A 532 13.01 -2.88 -7.56
N ALA A 533 13.90 -2.11 -8.20
CA ALA A 533 13.85 -1.97 -9.65
C ALA A 533 14.09 -3.32 -10.35
N LEU A 534 13.46 -3.51 -11.51
CA LEU A 534 13.71 -4.68 -12.35
C LEU A 534 15.20 -4.79 -12.67
N GLN A 535 15.74 -6.00 -12.61
CA GLN A 535 17.08 -6.23 -13.08
C GLN A 535 17.14 -6.05 -14.61
N VAL A 536 17.95 -5.09 -15.05
CA VAL A 536 18.13 -4.81 -16.48
C VAL A 536 19.07 -5.85 -17.08
N PRO A 537 18.66 -6.64 -18.09
CA PRO A 537 19.53 -7.59 -18.76
C PRO A 537 20.65 -6.86 -19.51
N GLN A 538 21.84 -7.44 -19.53
CA GLN A 538 23.00 -6.89 -20.22
C GLN A 538 22.67 -6.60 -21.70
N GLY A 539 22.94 -5.37 -22.15
CA GLY A 539 22.68 -4.93 -23.53
C GLY A 539 21.24 -4.43 -23.77
N GLN A 540 20.37 -4.41 -22.77
CA GLN A 540 19.01 -3.88 -22.86
C GLN A 540 18.83 -2.53 -22.16
N GLU A 541 19.88 -1.91 -21.67
CA GLU A 541 19.85 -0.68 -20.88
C GLU A 541 19.15 0.46 -21.63
N ALA A 542 19.41 0.59 -22.92
CA ALA A 542 18.78 1.63 -23.76
C ALA A 542 17.26 1.39 -23.94
N ALA A 543 16.84 0.14 -24.12
CA ALA A 543 15.44 -0.23 -24.26
C ALA A 543 14.66 0.08 -22.97
N TYR A 544 15.15 -0.38 -21.81
CA TYR A 544 14.54 -0.14 -20.50
C TYR A 544 14.43 1.35 -20.22
N LYS A 545 15.50 2.11 -20.42
CA LYS A 545 15.50 3.57 -20.22
C LYS A 545 14.49 4.30 -21.11
N SER A 546 14.20 3.80 -22.31
CA SER A 546 13.26 4.41 -23.26
C SER A 546 11.82 3.92 -23.10
N ALA A 547 11.58 2.85 -22.31
CA ALA A 547 10.27 2.24 -22.16
C ALA A 547 9.26 3.17 -21.49
N PHE A 548 9.61 3.72 -20.33
CA PHE A 548 8.70 4.60 -19.60
C PHE A 548 8.34 5.89 -20.35
N PRO A 549 9.27 6.62 -20.96
CA PRO A 549 8.93 7.72 -21.87
C PRO A 549 8.01 7.31 -23.03
N ALA A 550 8.09 6.07 -23.51
CA ALA A 550 7.18 5.56 -24.55
C ALA A 550 5.77 5.34 -23.98
N MET A 551 5.65 4.84 -22.76
CA MET A 551 4.36 4.70 -22.07
C MET A 551 3.69 6.04 -21.85
N LEU A 552 4.42 7.09 -21.47
CA LEU A 552 3.87 8.44 -21.34
C LEU A 552 3.30 8.96 -22.68
N ARG A 553 4.03 8.75 -23.79
CA ARG A 553 3.53 9.12 -25.13
C ARG A 553 2.28 8.32 -25.53
N LEU A 554 2.23 7.04 -25.15
CA LEU A 554 1.07 6.19 -25.39
C LEU A 554 -0.15 6.66 -24.59
N LEU A 555 0.02 7.01 -23.30
CA LEU A 555 -1.03 7.60 -22.48
C LEU A 555 -1.58 8.88 -23.12
N LYS A 556 -0.69 9.79 -23.55
CA LYS A 556 -1.11 11.03 -24.22
C LYS A 556 -1.91 10.75 -25.48
N ALA A 557 -1.48 9.78 -26.30
CA ALA A 557 -2.20 9.43 -27.51
C ALA A 557 -3.59 8.82 -27.24
N LEU A 558 -3.71 8.00 -26.19
CA LEU A 558 -5.00 7.47 -25.73
C LEU A 558 -5.93 8.58 -25.27
N HIS A 559 -5.44 9.52 -24.47
CA HIS A 559 -6.19 10.69 -24.03
C HIS A 559 -6.65 11.55 -25.21
N ASP A 560 -5.76 11.88 -26.13
CA ASP A 560 -6.07 12.73 -27.30
C ASP A 560 -7.07 12.10 -28.26
N ALA A 561 -7.13 10.77 -28.28
CA ALA A 561 -8.12 10.02 -29.04
C ALA A 561 -9.48 9.93 -28.30
N GLY A 562 -9.59 10.44 -27.07
CA GLY A 562 -10.81 10.42 -26.28
C GLY A 562 -11.09 9.09 -25.56
N VAL A 563 -10.08 8.25 -25.37
CA VAL A 563 -10.18 7.10 -24.46
C VAL A 563 -10.33 7.64 -23.04
N ARG A 564 -11.31 7.12 -22.30
CA ARG A 564 -11.57 7.57 -20.93
C ARG A 564 -10.53 7.00 -19.98
N ILE A 565 -9.83 7.89 -19.27
CA ILE A 565 -8.77 7.55 -18.32
C ILE A 565 -9.19 7.99 -16.93
N ILE A 566 -8.96 7.12 -15.94
CA ILE A 566 -9.15 7.42 -14.52
C ILE A 566 -7.86 7.09 -13.76
N PRO A 567 -7.40 7.94 -12.84
CA PRO A 567 -6.15 7.70 -12.12
C PRO A 567 -6.33 6.67 -11.01
N GLY A 568 -5.33 5.80 -10.86
CA GLY A 568 -5.21 4.84 -9.78
C GLY A 568 -3.75 4.56 -9.47
N THR A 569 -3.42 4.24 -8.22
CA THR A 569 -2.03 4.09 -7.77
C THR A 569 -1.52 2.66 -7.82
N ASP A 570 -2.27 1.70 -7.32
CA ASP A 570 -1.80 0.31 -7.06
C ASP A 570 -0.50 0.26 -6.22
N SER A 571 -0.27 1.26 -5.36
CA SER A 571 0.94 1.44 -4.58
C SER A 571 0.69 2.25 -3.31
N PHE A 572 1.67 3.08 -2.85
CA PHE A 572 1.59 3.83 -1.59
C PHE A 572 0.47 4.88 -1.61
N PRO A 573 -0.59 4.69 -0.79
CA PRO A 573 -1.82 5.48 -0.90
C PRO A 573 -1.61 6.98 -0.70
N GLY A 574 -2.40 7.75 -1.43
CA GLY A 574 -2.43 9.19 -1.34
C GLY A 574 -1.21 9.86 -1.99
N TYR A 575 0.00 9.62 -1.49
CA TYR A 575 1.23 10.25 -2.02
C TYR A 575 1.50 9.86 -3.46
N GLU A 576 1.42 8.60 -3.81
CA GLU A 576 1.64 8.17 -5.20
C GLU A 576 0.46 8.48 -6.12
N LEU A 577 -0.72 8.80 -5.59
CA LEU A 577 -1.77 9.39 -6.42
C LEU A 577 -1.35 10.77 -6.94
N HIS A 578 -0.77 11.62 -6.10
CA HIS A 578 -0.26 12.91 -6.54
C HIS A 578 0.79 12.71 -7.65
N HIS A 579 1.71 11.76 -7.44
CA HIS A 579 2.71 11.44 -8.46
C HIS A 579 2.09 10.89 -9.76
N GLU A 580 1.09 10.01 -9.69
CA GLU A 580 0.37 9.53 -10.88
C GLU A 580 -0.25 10.69 -11.67
N LEU A 581 -0.82 11.70 -10.98
CA LEU A 581 -1.35 12.90 -11.63
C LEU A 581 -0.25 13.77 -12.26
N GLU A 582 0.90 13.89 -11.62
CA GLU A 582 2.09 14.56 -12.17
C GLU A 582 2.59 13.86 -13.44
N LEU A 583 2.57 12.53 -13.46
CA LEU A 583 2.94 11.72 -14.62
C LEU A 583 2.02 12.01 -15.83
N TYR A 584 0.72 12.22 -15.58
CA TYR A 584 -0.20 12.60 -16.64
C TYR A 584 0.11 13.97 -17.22
N VAL A 585 0.43 14.95 -16.35
CA VAL A 585 0.89 16.27 -16.80
C VAL A 585 2.23 16.17 -17.53
N ARG A 586 3.16 15.36 -17.04
CA ARG A 586 4.45 15.08 -17.71
C ARG A 586 4.26 14.41 -19.07
N ALA A 587 3.21 13.60 -19.25
CA ALA A 587 2.82 13.06 -20.55
C ALA A 587 2.30 14.14 -21.53
N GLY A 588 1.97 15.33 -21.04
CA GLY A 588 1.47 16.46 -21.83
C GLY A 588 -0.06 16.66 -21.76
N ILE A 589 -0.74 16.04 -20.79
CA ILE A 589 -2.16 16.31 -20.52
C ILE A 589 -2.26 17.59 -19.68
N PRO A 590 -3.13 18.55 -20.02
CA PRO A 590 -3.27 19.78 -19.22
C PRO A 590 -3.70 19.49 -17.77
N ALA A 591 -3.08 20.15 -16.78
CA ALA A 591 -3.38 19.94 -15.37
C ALA A 591 -4.88 20.05 -15.02
N PRO A 592 -5.66 21.02 -15.54
CA PRO A 592 -7.10 21.06 -15.27
C PRO A 592 -7.86 19.80 -15.75
N GLU A 593 -7.42 19.20 -16.86
CA GLU A 593 -8.01 17.95 -17.35
C GLU A 593 -7.64 16.77 -16.47
N VAL A 594 -6.40 16.75 -15.95
CA VAL A 594 -5.95 15.74 -14.98
C VAL A 594 -6.78 15.84 -13.69
N LEU A 595 -7.01 17.06 -13.17
CA LEU A 595 -7.88 17.28 -12.01
C LEU A 595 -9.32 16.82 -12.28
N ARG A 596 -9.84 17.02 -13.49
CA ARG A 596 -11.14 16.50 -13.89
C ARG A 596 -11.17 14.96 -13.90
N MET A 597 -10.09 14.31 -14.35
CA MET A 597 -9.97 12.85 -14.31
C MET A 597 -10.03 12.34 -12.87
N ALA A 598 -9.30 12.99 -11.96
CA ALA A 598 -9.21 12.62 -10.55
C ALA A 598 -10.44 13.04 -9.72
N THR A 599 -11.49 13.58 -10.34
CA THR A 599 -12.71 14.04 -9.66
C THR A 599 -13.96 13.62 -10.44
N LEU A 600 -14.44 14.45 -11.36
CA LEU A 600 -15.69 14.24 -12.09
C LEU A 600 -15.67 13.01 -12.99
N THR A 601 -14.57 12.76 -13.73
CA THR A 601 -14.50 11.62 -14.65
C THR A 601 -14.54 10.30 -13.89
N SER A 602 -13.85 10.19 -12.76
CA SER A 602 -13.91 9.01 -11.88
C SER A 602 -15.31 8.78 -11.34
N ALA A 603 -15.96 9.83 -10.84
CA ALA A 603 -17.36 9.75 -10.38
C ALA A 603 -18.31 9.28 -11.49
N GLN A 604 -18.12 9.75 -12.73
CA GLN A 604 -18.91 9.34 -13.91
C GLN A 604 -18.67 7.89 -14.30
N VAL A 605 -17.44 7.42 -14.24
CA VAL A 605 -17.09 6.01 -14.56
C VAL A 605 -17.74 5.06 -13.56
N ILE A 606 -17.73 5.43 -12.29
CA ILE A 606 -18.35 4.64 -11.21
C ILE A 606 -19.90 4.79 -11.19
N GLY A 607 -20.44 5.85 -11.83
CA GLY A 607 -21.89 6.09 -11.90
C GLY A 607 -22.46 6.85 -10.70
N VAL A 608 -21.64 7.62 -9.97
CA VAL A 608 -22.02 8.39 -8.78
C VAL A 608 -21.84 9.89 -8.95
N ASP A 609 -21.68 10.36 -10.17
CA ASP A 609 -21.60 11.79 -10.50
C ASP A 609 -22.88 12.57 -10.16
N GLY A 610 -23.99 11.89 -9.92
CA GLY A 610 -25.19 12.44 -9.29
C GLY A 610 -24.96 12.97 -7.88
N GLU A 611 -23.96 12.43 -7.13
CA GLU A 611 -23.72 12.72 -5.71
C GLU A 611 -22.38 13.40 -5.47
N ARG A 612 -21.36 13.15 -6.29
CA ARG A 612 -19.93 13.54 -6.05
C ARG A 612 -19.27 14.06 -7.32
N GLY A 613 -17.98 14.39 -7.22
CA GLY A 613 -17.11 14.77 -8.34
C GLY A 613 -17.19 16.24 -8.75
N VAL A 614 -18.16 17.01 -8.22
CA VAL A 614 -18.27 18.46 -8.41
C VAL A 614 -18.77 19.14 -7.13
N LEU A 615 -18.39 20.40 -6.90
CA LEU A 615 -18.93 21.21 -5.82
C LEU A 615 -20.18 21.94 -6.29
N ALA A 616 -21.34 21.41 -5.97
CA ALA A 616 -22.65 21.98 -6.33
C ALA A 616 -23.70 21.69 -5.26
N ALA A 617 -24.74 22.52 -5.19
CA ALA A 617 -25.84 22.29 -4.24
C ALA A 617 -26.49 20.90 -4.46
N GLY A 618 -26.73 20.19 -3.38
CA GLY A 618 -27.27 18.82 -3.34
C GLY A 618 -26.21 17.73 -3.36
N LYS A 619 -24.94 18.03 -3.65
CA LYS A 619 -23.83 17.08 -3.62
C LYS A 619 -23.32 16.83 -2.20
N ILE A 620 -22.71 15.68 -1.98
CA ILE A 620 -21.98 15.37 -0.76
C ILE A 620 -20.79 16.32 -0.62
N ALA A 621 -20.51 16.74 0.60
CA ALA A 621 -19.43 17.68 0.89
C ALA A 621 -18.10 16.95 1.02
N ASP A 622 -17.58 16.50 -0.13
CA ASP A 622 -16.26 15.92 -0.31
C ASP A 622 -15.40 16.93 -1.06
N LEU A 623 -14.47 17.59 -0.36
CA LEU A 623 -13.68 18.69 -0.93
C LEU A 623 -12.32 18.83 -0.24
N ILE A 624 -11.42 19.53 -0.91
CA ILE A 624 -10.08 19.85 -0.38
C ILE A 624 -9.76 21.34 -0.59
N LEU A 625 -9.01 21.91 0.37
CA LEU A 625 -8.34 23.20 0.23
C LEU A 625 -6.86 22.98 -0.01
N VAL A 626 -6.32 23.63 -1.04
CA VAL A 626 -4.91 23.52 -1.45
C VAL A 626 -4.25 24.88 -1.38
N ASN A 627 -3.11 24.97 -0.74
CA ASN A 627 -2.27 26.18 -0.73
C ASN A 627 -1.41 26.21 -1.99
N GLY A 628 -1.94 26.80 -3.05
CA GLY A 628 -1.34 26.84 -4.38
C GLY A 628 -2.40 26.91 -5.47
N ASP A 629 -2.05 26.49 -6.68
CA ASP A 629 -2.95 26.39 -7.82
C ASP A 629 -2.67 25.11 -8.64
N PRO A 630 -3.22 23.96 -8.27
CA PRO A 630 -2.95 22.70 -8.96
C PRO A 630 -3.49 22.66 -10.40
N SER A 631 -4.31 23.62 -10.81
CA SER A 631 -4.72 23.76 -12.21
C SER A 631 -3.61 24.35 -13.11
N LEU A 632 -2.61 24.99 -12.51
CA LEU A 632 -1.41 25.52 -13.17
C LEU A 632 -0.17 24.70 -12.85
N HIS A 633 -0.04 24.26 -11.61
CA HIS A 633 1.08 23.53 -11.03
C HIS A 633 0.54 22.33 -10.27
N ILE A 634 0.46 21.16 -10.92
CA ILE A 634 -0.16 19.96 -10.35
C ILE A 634 0.48 19.52 -9.03
N GLU A 635 1.78 19.79 -8.87
CA GLU A 635 2.57 19.55 -7.66
C GLU A 635 2.08 20.32 -6.43
N ASP A 636 1.29 21.39 -6.61
CA ASP A 636 0.65 22.09 -5.49
C ASP A 636 -0.33 21.20 -4.71
N LEU A 637 -0.75 20.05 -5.27
CA LEU A 637 -1.52 19.03 -4.53
C LEU A 637 -0.79 18.52 -3.28
N HIS A 638 0.54 18.60 -3.21
CA HIS A 638 1.29 18.28 -1.99
C HIS A 638 1.03 19.25 -0.81
N HIS A 639 0.32 20.37 -1.06
CA HIS A 639 0.07 21.41 -0.07
C HIS A 639 -1.41 21.49 0.37
N ILE A 640 -2.07 20.34 0.56
CA ILE A 640 -3.44 20.30 1.07
C ILE A 640 -3.46 20.76 2.52
N THR A 641 -4.35 21.70 2.84
CA THR A 641 -4.47 22.32 4.17
C THR A 641 -5.72 21.88 4.93
N LEU A 642 -6.74 21.41 4.20
CA LEU A 642 -7.98 20.89 4.75
C LEU A 642 -8.55 19.81 3.84
N VAL A 643 -9.06 18.76 4.44
CA VAL A 643 -9.89 17.77 3.75
C VAL A 643 -11.25 17.72 4.41
N MET A 644 -12.29 17.67 3.62
CA MET A 644 -13.66 17.44 4.08
C MET A 644 -14.23 16.22 3.37
N LYS A 645 -14.74 15.26 4.17
CA LYS A 645 -15.45 14.07 3.69
C LYS A 645 -16.77 13.98 4.45
N ASP A 646 -17.89 13.86 3.75
CA ASP A 646 -19.25 13.85 4.36
C ASP A 646 -19.50 15.07 5.26
N GLY A 647 -18.86 16.20 4.99
CA GLY A 647 -18.93 17.40 5.81
C GLY A 647 -18.11 17.36 7.12
N HIS A 648 -17.44 16.25 7.43
CA HIS A 648 -16.45 16.17 8.52
C HIS A 648 -15.11 16.69 8.02
N THR A 649 -14.38 17.40 8.88
CA THR A 649 -13.10 18.00 8.49
C THR A 649 -11.91 17.29 9.12
N TYR A 650 -10.83 17.23 8.35
CA TYR A 650 -9.57 16.59 8.70
C TYR A 650 -8.42 17.56 8.43
N ASP A 651 -7.47 17.58 9.35
CA ASP A 651 -6.20 18.30 9.20
C ASP A 651 -5.13 17.31 8.74
N PRO A 652 -4.64 17.40 7.48
CA PRO A 652 -3.63 16.50 6.94
C PRO A 652 -2.39 16.37 7.82
N GLY A 653 -1.85 17.49 8.30
CA GLY A 653 -0.65 17.49 9.13
C GLY A 653 -0.83 16.80 10.49
N LYS A 654 -2.04 16.82 11.06
CA LYS A 654 -2.33 16.05 12.29
C LYS A 654 -2.43 14.56 12.02
N ILE A 655 -2.96 14.16 10.87
CA ILE A 655 -2.98 12.74 10.47
C ILE A 655 -1.55 12.26 10.25
N GLU A 656 -0.75 12.98 9.46
CA GLU A 656 0.67 12.66 9.24
C GLU A 656 1.43 12.53 10.57
N GLN A 657 1.30 13.51 11.46
CA GLN A 657 1.96 13.47 12.77
C GLN A 657 1.55 12.25 13.60
N ALA A 658 0.28 11.88 13.53
CA ALA A 658 -0.24 10.73 14.29
C ALA A 658 0.28 9.38 13.77
N LEU A 659 0.66 9.32 12.50
CA LEU A 659 1.31 8.18 11.84
C LEU A 659 2.85 8.24 11.94
N GLY A 660 3.42 9.23 12.65
CA GLY A 660 4.86 9.39 12.78
C GLY A 660 5.54 10.06 11.56
N ILE A 661 4.75 10.57 10.63
CA ILE A 661 5.24 11.32 9.46
C ILE A 661 5.48 12.78 9.88
N THR A 662 6.62 13.35 9.51
CA THR A 662 6.90 14.77 9.75
C THR A 662 6.05 15.62 8.80
N PRO A 663 5.14 16.49 9.28
CA PRO A 663 4.31 17.32 8.42
C PRO A 663 5.12 18.28 7.56
N THR A 664 4.62 18.63 6.38
CA THR A 664 5.20 19.68 5.55
C THR A 664 5.18 21.03 6.27
N SER A 665 6.29 21.78 6.22
CA SER A 665 6.39 23.13 6.81
C SER A 665 5.46 24.08 6.06
N GLY A 666 4.24 24.27 6.53
CA GLY A 666 3.23 25.11 5.87
C GLY A 666 1.80 24.84 6.32
N THR A 667 1.54 23.73 6.98
CA THR A 667 0.25 23.49 7.61
C THR A 667 0.08 24.41 8.81
N ASN A 668 -0.87 25.34 8.73
CA ASN A 668 -1.12 26.39 9.70
C ASN A 668 -1.18 25.86 11.13
N GLN A 669 -0.31 26.39 12.01
CA GLN A 669 -0.65 26.52 13.41
C GLN A 669 -1.89 27.44 13.50
N THR A 670 -3.08 26.87 13.60
CA THR A 670 -4.24 27.59 14.12
C THR A 670 -3.86 28.02 15.52
N SER A 671 -3.66 29.33 15.69
CA SER A 671 -3.34 29.98 16.96
C SER A 671 -4.44 29.66 17.98
N GLY A 672 -4.25 28.59 18.74
CA GLY A 672 -4.90 28.40 20.01
C GLY A 672 -4.47 29.56 20.90
N THR A 673 -5.42 30.35 21.37
CA THR A 673 -5.29 31.45 22.30
C THR A 673 -4.30 31.13 23.42
N THR A 674 -3.16 31.79 23.38
CA THR A 674 -2.17 31.79 24.48
C THR A 674 -2.80 32.47 25.72
N PRO A 675 -2.84 31.86 26.89
CA PRO A 675 -3.23 32.57 28.11
C PRO A 675 -2.11 33.56 28.43
N THR A 676 -2.43 34.82 28.42
CA THR A 676 -1.58 35.93 28.91
C THR A 676 -1.14 35.64 30.35
N ARG A 677 0.11 35.31 30.58
CA ARG A 677 0.76 35.35 31.90
C ARG A 677 0.85 36.81 32.33
N LYS A 678 0.04 37.21 33.30
CA LYS A 678 0.25 38.44 34.03
C LYS A 678 1.55 38.33 34.84
N HIS A 679 2.56 39.14 34.47
CA HIS A 679 3.67 39.42 35.37
C HIS A 679 3.17 40.15 36.61
N ALA A 680 3.27 39.52 37.77
CA ALA A 680 3.21 40.20 39.04
C ALA A 680 4.62 40.78 39.30
N ALA A 681 4.67 42.09 39.36
CA ALA A 681 5.81 42.81 39.92
C ALA A 681 5.72 42.69 41.45
N SER A 682 6.80 42.24 42.07
CA SER A 682 6.99 42.37 43.52
C SER A 682 8.21 43.24 43.77
N HIS A 683 7.99 44.18 44.62
CA HIS A 683 9.03 45.02 45.26
C HIS A 683 10.08 44.20 46.01
#